data_4802934c04a0c02581de4b11ca4ab90b
#
_entry.id   4802934c04a0c02581de4b11ca4ab90b
#
_cell.length_a   1.000
_cell.length_b   1.000
_cell.length_c   1.000
_cell.angle_alpha   90.00
_cell.angle_beta   90.00
_cell.angle_gamma   90.00
#
_symmetry.space_group_name_H-M   'P 1'
#
loop_
_entity.id
_entity.type
_entity.pdbx_description
1 polymer ?
#
loop_
_entity_poly.entity_id
_entity_poly.type
_entity_poly.pdbx_seq_one_letter_code
_entity_poly.pdbx_strand_id
1 'polypeptide(L)'
;MKRQLGTGKKMKWIILLVVVSMFVGCGENNNTVKTGKASGDEELVDPVVGIPAYDVASYRTLYDAEVYSALVCPSVEEYGYETKQAFGGYGKLPGETVNEGDVLLYGNTEEIDKKIEDMQEAIDEEERSYGESIADFTQDLTEAKKKEAQTGTDYIAVLSDGPDEESPYYSGFEKGVLPLEGIYKKAALERRRIEEQINELETTHALTKTHNEKLIQLLAAERENVVVTAGSSGHVVASGLYYSGDTITQGTKVAAVGDLSKKQLRTEFINQSTIQKAEDIYAIVDGVRTEVMPEIIDKTEYQRLQAKNGTVYSSFYPVDPDAISIGQYAVIVVVNEKREDVLCVPKDAVKKEGSAYFVNVYEEGETLHTEVKIGMRDGMYAEILEGLKAGDKVLSDSTPEKGKATKTLQRGRVCGEFSESGYLFYPTSEWIKNPAKTGTCYLKELCVSEYEPVKKDQVLAKVEVIPDEVEVNRLKRKIEREQERLSELIEEKSKDYSEEINYQRERAIRARNQSIQKLQKDLDELQLYAGVVELKASCDGMVMRMTEREAGDLIGYGEQVVELCGSERCYILVEDDQNRLTYGNKVTITYKDLSAMNHTVEGEVVTVNGMSLSSELATGYALISIDPEEVESILMSGSGQMSGSGWYRNRFTVETDVRVMEDVILVPKTAVKQKDGSYYVRVKSEDGISYVSFVPGGSDLSNFWAAAGLKEGMEICLD
;
A
#
# COMPACT_ATOMS: atom_id res chain seq x y z
N MET A 1 -37.46 22.01 15.83
CA MET A 1 -37.07 23.40 16.25
C MET A 1 -36.06 23.90 15.22
N LYS A 2 -36.44 24.94 14.49
CA LYS A 2 -35.70 25.57 13.38
C LYS A 2 -34.53 26.42 13.90
N ARG A 3 -33.42 26.45 13.14
CA ARG A 3 -32.57 27.59 12.79
C ARG A 3 -31.49 27.02 11.86
N GLN A 4 -31.53 27.18 10.59
CA GLN A 4 -31.30 28.30 9.64
C GLN A 4 -29.85 28.80 9.65
N LEU A 5 -29.16 28.44 8.53
CA LEU A 5 -28.51 29.29 7.51
C LEU A 5 -27.35 30.18 7.93
N GLY A 6 -26.21 29.94 7.31
CA GLY A 6 -25.05 30.82 7.22
C GLY A 6 -24.21 30.49 6.00
N THR A 7 -24.62 31.02 4.88
CA THR A 7 -23.89 31.55 3.71
C THR A 7 -22.45 31.14 3.44
N GLY A 8 -22.25 30.56 2.25
CA GLY A 8 -20.96 30.29 1.63
C GLY A 8 -20.13 31.54 1.32
N LYS A 9 -18.83 31.40 1.46
CA LYS A 9 -17.85 32.23 0.79
C LYS A 9 -16.92 31.36 -0.02
N LYS A 10 -16.99 31.52 -1.33
CA LYS A 10 -16.01 31.01 -2.29
C LYS A 10 -14.65 31.61 -1.94
N MET A 11 -13.73 30.78 -1.50
CA MET A 11 -12.33 31.17 -1.34
C MET A 11 -11.60 30.87 -2.63
N LYS A 12 -11.27 31.93 -3.35
CA LYS A 12 -10.36 31.89 -4.52
C LYS A 12 -8.97 31.51 -4.02
N TRP A 13 -8.41 30.48 -4.59
CA TRP A 13 -7.01 30.16 -4.44
C TRP A 13 -6.16 31.23 -5.14
N ILE A 14 -5.43 31.99 -4.34
CA ILE A 14 -4.33 32.83 -4.81
C ILE A 14 -3.07 32.02 -4.55
N ILE A 15 -2.47 31.53 -5.63
CA ILE A 15 -1.12 30.94 -5.60
C ILE A 15 -0.16 32.13 -5.43
N LEU A 16 0.40 32.23 -4.25
CA LEU A 16 1.46 33.18 -3.94
C LEU A 16 2.81 32.51 -4.21
N LEU A 17 3.41 32.81 -5.33
CA LEU A 17 4.80 32.49 -5.66
C LEU A 17 5.71 33.33 -4.73
N VAL A 18 6.27 32.68 -3.70
CA VAL A 18 7.32 33.29 -2.89
C VAL A 18 8.67 32.95 -3.53
N VAL A 19 9.18 33.86 -4.32
CA VAL A 19 10.58 33.88 -4.72
C VAL A 19 11.37 34.47 -3.57
N VAL A 20 12.08 33.62 -2.82
CA VAL A 20 13.04 34.08 -1.83
C VAL A 20 14.37 34.32 -2.52
N SER A 21 14.63 35.60 -2.87
CA SER A 21 15.97 36.05 -3.22
C SER A 21 16.76 36.33 -1.94
N MET A 22 17.68 35.47 -1.60
CA MET A 22 18.76 35.81 -0.63
C MET A 22 19.81 36.59 -1.34
N PHE A 23 19.82 37.87 -1.17
CA PHE A 23 21.04 38.69 -1.39
C PHE A 23 21.75 38.88 -0.05
N VAL A 24 22.93 38.29 0.03
CA VAL A 24 23.90 38.57 1.07
C VAL A 24 24.61 39.89 0.73
N GLY A 25 24.65 40.80 1.70
CA GLY A 25 25.21 42.11 1.55
C GLY A 25 26.72 42.11 1.34
N CYS A 26 27.12 42.93 0.40
CA CYS A 26 28.51 43.39 0.28
C CYS A 26 28.78 44.50 1.27
N GLY A 27 29.78 44.28 2.11
CA GLY A 27 30.36 45.34 2.96
C GLY A 27 31.09 46.37 2.12
N GLU A 28 30.82 47.62 2.40
CA GLU A 28 31.58 48.75 1.87
C GLU A 28 33.00 48.76 2.45
N ASN A 29 33.97 48.72 1.57
CA ASN A 29 35.33 49.13 1.88
C ASN A 29 35.64 50.44 1.15
N ASN A 30 35.56 51.52 1.90
CA ASN A 30 36.05 52.82 1.51
C ASN A 30 37.60 52.80 1.42
N ASN A 31 38.11 52.82 0.22
CA ASN A 31 39.49 53.25 -0.02
C ASN A 31 39.48 54.43 -0.98
N THR A 32 39.64 55.61 -0.41
CA THR A 32 39.96 56.86 -1.11
C THR A 32 41.31 56.77 -1.80
N VAL A 33 41.29 56.76 -3.13
CA VAL A 33 42.51 56.96 -3.94
C VAL A 33 42.52 58.43 -4.46
N LYS A 34 43.56 59.09 -4.15
CA LYS A 34 43.84 60.46 -4.51
C LYS A 34 43.91 60.65 -6.06
N THR A 35 43.24 61.68 -6.52
CA THR A 35 43.30 62.17 -7.88
C THR A 35 44.68 62.73 -8.16
N GLY A 36 45.43 62.06 -9.04
CA GLY A 36 46.58 62.66 -9.71
C GLY A 36 46.13 63.19 -11.07
N LYS A 37 46.28 64.49 -11.31
CA LYS A 37 46.14 65.10 -12.63
C LYS A 37 47.33 64.65 -13.48
N ALA A 38 47.06 63.98 -14.62
CA ALA A 38 47.96 63.88 -15.75
C ALA A 38 47.26 64.54 -16.95
N SER A 39 47.84 65.61 -17.43
CA SER A 39 47.49 66.22 -18.70
C SER A 39 48.17 65.37 -19.80
N GLY A 40 47.35 64.82 -20.70
CA GLY A 40 47.86 64.24 -21.94
C GLY A 40 46.75 64.47 -22.98
N ASP A 41 47.12 65.00 -24.08
CA ASP A 41 46.30 65.32 -25.26
C ASP A 41 45.60 63.99 -25.70
N GLU A 42 44.30 63.92 -25.56
CA GLU A 42 43.50 62.87 -26.20
C GLU A 42 43.35 63.21 -27.68
N GLU A 43 44.12 62.50 -28.52
CA GLU A 43 43.80 62.38 -29.93
C GLU A 43 42.40 61.76 -30.09
N LEU A 44 41.44 62.49 -30.61
CA LEU A 44 40.10 62.00 -30.97
C LEU A 44 40.31 60.95 -32.07
N VAL A 45 40.32 59.68 -31.63
CA VAL A 45 40.17 58.54 -32.55
C VAL A 45 38.75 58.56 -33.07
N ASP A 46 38.61 58.64 -34.39
CA ASP A 46 37.31 58.51 -35.07
C ASP A 46 36.54 57.28 -34.49
N PRO A 47 35.26 57.41 -34.23
CA PRO A 47 34.46 56.29 -33.70
C PRO A 47 34.56 55.14 -34.68
N VAL A 48 35.21 54.07 -34.27
CA VAL A 48 35.20 52.80 -35.01
C VAL A 48 33.73 52.40 -35.09
N VAL A 49 33.11 52.56 -36.25
CA VAL A 49 31.78 52.03 -36.52
C VAL A 49 31.87 50.53 -36.32
N GLY A 50 31.36 50.07 -35.19
CA GLY A 50 31.33 48.66 -34.89
C GLY A 50 30.49 47.93 -35.93
N ILE A 51 31.07 46.94 -36.59
CA ILE A 51 30.30 46.09 -37.50
C ILE A 51 29.17 45.47 -36.67
N PRO A 52 27.88 45.69 -37.00
CA PRO A 52 26.78 45.11 -36.28
C PRO A 52 26.91 43.58 -36.34
N ALA A 53 26.59 42.90 -35.24
CA ALA A 53 26.57 41.47 -35.25
C ALA A 53 25.38 40.96 -36.08
N TYR A 54 25.62 39.98 -36.90
CA TYR A 54 24.64 39.40 -37.80
C TYR A 54 24.65 37.88 -37.69
N ASP A 55 23.48 37.28 -37.95
CA ASP A 55 23.35 35.85 -38.24
C ASP A 55 23.32 35.63 -39.73
N VAL A 56 23.60 34.40 -40.16
CA VAL A 56 23.59 34.03 -41.56
C VAL A 56 22.41 33.14 -41.88
N ALA A 57 21.61 33.56 -42.88
CA ALA A 57 20.54 32.71 -43.41
C ALA A 57 21.13 31.41 -43.96
N SER A 58 20.73 30.28 -43.38
CA SER A 58 21.33 28.96 -43.67
C SER A 58 20.25 27.89 -43.74
N TYR A 59 20.54 26.82 -44.52
CA TYR A 59 19.66 25.66 -44.59
C TYR A 59 19.75 24.85 -43.29
N ARG A 60 18.58 24.50 -42.72
CA ARG A 60 18.45 23.78 -41.48
C ARG A 60 17.25 22.84 -41.52
N THR A 61 17.24 21.88 -40.60
CA THR A 61 16.05 21.08 -40.34
C THR A 61 15.29 21.70 -39.18
N LEU A 62 13.98 21.97 -39.38
CA LEU A 62 13.08 22.46 -38.38
C LEU A 62 12.19 21.33 -37.87
N TYR A 63 11.86 21.36 -36.60
CA TYR A 63 10.97 20.41 -35.94
C TYR A 63 9.84 21.17 -35.22
N ASP A 64 8.61 20.76 -35.46
CA ASP A 64 7.49 21.00 -34.57
C ASP A 64 7.28 19.76 -33.72
N ALA A 65 7.73 19.79 -32.49
CA ALA A 65 7.70 18.64 -31.61
C ALA A 65 7.26 19.00 -30.22
N GLU A 66 6.45 18.14 -29.63
CA GLU A 66 6.05 18.18 -28.23
C GLU A 66 6.88 17.15 -27.44
N VAL A 67 7.21 17.49 -26.19
CA VAL A 67 8.00 16.63 -25.32
C VAL A 67 7.25 16.35 -24.02
N TYR A 68 7.25 15.09 -23.59
CA TYR A 68 6.55 14.63 -22.40
C TYR A 68 7.50 13.84 -21.48
N SER A 69 7.51 14.18 -20.20
CA SER A 69 8.27 13.43 -19.22
C SER A 69 7.65 12.05 -19.02
N ALA A 70 8.48 11.02 -18.99
CA ALA A 70 8.05 9.63 -18.86
C ALA A 70 8.95 8.87 -17.88
N LEU A 71 8.42 7.76 -17.36
CA LEU A 71 9.13 6.83 -16.49
C LEU A 71 9.06 5.43 -17.12
N VAL A 72 10.18 4.71 -17.08
CA VAL A 72 10.20 3.29 -17.47
C VAL A 72 9.57 2.48 -16.35
N CYS A 73 8.43 1.87 -16.62
CA CYS A 73 7.64 1.09 -15.67
C CYS A 73 7.46 -0.35 -16.16
N PRO A 74 7.26 -1.32 -15.25
CA PRO A 74 6.79 -2.64 -15.64
C PRO A 74 5.30 -2.61 -16.01
N SER A 75 4.81 -3.64 -16.68
CA SER A 75 3.38 -3.89 -16.76
C SER A 75 2.90 -4.31 -15.37
N VAL A 76 1.91 -3.61 -14.79
CA VAL A 76 1.46 -3.83 -13.42
C VAL A 76 -0.01 -4.19 -13.34
N GLU A 77 -0.34 -5.04 -12.38
CA GLU A 77 -1.69 -5.34 -11.95
C GLU A 77 -1.85 -4.97 -10.48
N GLU A 78 -2.92 -4.24 -10.15
CA GLU A 78 -3.15 -3.71 -8.80
C GLU A 78 -4.29 -4.42 -8.11
N TYR A 79 -4.06 -4.76 -6.85
CA TYR A 79 -4.93 -5.56 -6.00
C TYR A 79 -5.39 -4.75 -4.80
N GLY A 80 -6.59 -5.09 -4.29
CA GLY A 80 -7.17 -4.46 -3.10
C GLY A 80 -8.21 -5.34 -2.46
N TYR A 81 -8.63 -5.00 -1.24
CA TYR A 81 -9.70 -5.71 -0.58
C TYR A 81 -11.06 -5.40 -1.20
N GLU A 82 -11.88 -6.42 -1.39
CA GLU A 82 -13.26 -6.26 -1.89
C GLU A 82 -14.21 -5.65 -0.86
N THR A 83 -13.86 -5.74 0.43
CA THR A 83 -14.61 -5.19 1.55
C THR A 83 -13.71 -4.37 2.45
N LYS A 84 -14.31 -3.52 3.33
CA LYS A 84 -13.54 -2.81 4.35
C LYS A 84 -12.93 -3.81 5.33
N GLN A 85 -11.61 -3.75 5.53
CA GLN A 85 -10.86 -4.66 6.38
C GLN A 85 -9.90 -3.93 7.32
N ALA A 86 -9.58 -4.56 8.45
CA ALA A 86 -8.41 -4.21 9.22
C ALA A 86 -7.21 -4.99 8.67
N PHE A 87 -6.08 -4.33 8.50
CA PHE A 87 -4.85 -4.95 8.02
C PHE A 87 -4.30 -5.95 9.05
N GLY A 88 -4.00 -7.17 8.61
CA GLY A 88 -3.47 -8.25 9.44
C GLY A 88 -1.99 -8.51 9.22
N GLY A 89 -1.48 -8.30 8.00
CA GLY A 89 -0.06 -8.53 7.68
C GLY A 89 0.22 -8.66 6.20
N TYR A 90 1.50 -8.73 5.85
CA TYR A 90 1.98 -8.97 4.50
C TYR A 90 2.21 -10.47 4.27
N GLY A 91 1.65 -11.01 3.19
CA GLY A 91 1.98 -12.35 2.70
C GLY A 91 3.21 -12.32 1.80
N LYS A 92 3.32 -11.26 0.99
CA LYS A 92 4.50 -10.96 0.17
C LYS A 92 4.92 -9.52 0.37
N LEU A 93 6.21 -9.30 0.44
CA LEU A 93 6.82 -8.00 0.67
C LEU A 93 7.31 -7.36 -0.63
N PRO A 94 7.47 -6.03 -0.67
CA PRO A 94 8.03 -5.33 -1.82
C PRO A 94 9.36 -5.93 -2.28
N GLY A 95 9.52 -6.14 -3.59
CA GLY A 95 10.68 -6.77 -4.21
C GLY A 95 10.63 -8.30 -4.29
N GLU A 96 9.72 -8.97 -3.57
CA GLU A 96 9.60 -10.42 -3.62
C GLU A 96 8.94 -10.94 -4.90
N THR A 97 9.37 -12.12 -5.33
CA THR A 97 8.75 -12.86 -6.44
C THR A 97 7.41 -13.43 -6.00
N VAL A 98 6.44 -13.33 -6.88
CA VAL A 98 5.05 -13.75 -6.69
C VAL A 98 4.65 -14.70 -7.80
N ASN A 99 3.96 -15.78 -7.44
CA ASN A 99 3.25 -16.64 -8.39
C ASN A 99 1.75 -16.33 -8.34
N GLU A 100 1.04 -16.64 -9.44
CA GLU A 100 -0.42 -16.58 -9.45
C GLU A 100 -1.00 -17.41 -8.30
N GLY A 101 -1.90 -16.81 -7.51
CA GLY A 101 -2.51 -17.42 -6.31
C GLY A 101 -1.76 -17.17 -5.00
N ASP A 102 -0.52 -16.65 -5.02
CA ASP A 102 0.18 -16.30 -3.79
C ASP A 102 -0.57 -15.20 -3.02
N VAL A 103 -0.57 -15.30 -1.70
CA VAL A 103 -1.17 -14.28 -0.83
C VAL A 103 -0.25 -13.06 -0.78
N LEU A 104 -0.77 -11.90 -1.14
CA LEU A 104 -0.08 -10.62 -1.06
C LEU A 104 -0.24 -9.98 0.31
N LEU A 105 -1.47 -9.90 0.82
CA LEU A 105 -1.80 -9.31 2.11
C LEU A 105 -2.88 -10.12 2.80
N TYR A 106 -2.81 -10.14 4.13
CA TYR A 106 -3.83 -10.69 5.01
C TYR A 106 -4.62 -9.55 5.66
N GLY A 107 -5.93 -9.70 5.77
CA GLY A 107 -6.71 -8.90 6.70
C GLY A 107 -6.71 -9.54 8.09
N ASN A 108 -7.18 -8.81 9.08
CA ASN A 108 -7.34 -9.33 10.44
C ASN A 108 -8.57 -10.24 10.51
N THR A 109 -8.36 -11.53 10.80
CA THR A 109 -9.41 -12.55 10.92
C THR A 109 -9.84 -12.82 12.36
N GLU A 110 -9.20 -12.19 13.37
CA GLU A 110 -9.43 -12.51 14.79
C GLU A 110 -10.91 -12.51 15.20
N GLU A 111 -11.69 -11.53 14.73
CA GLU A 111 -13.12 -11.46 15.03
C GLU A 111 -13.94 -12.56 14.34
N ILE A 112 -13.56 -12.91 13.10
CA ILE A 112 -14.22 -13.95 12.32
C ILE A 112 -13.91 -15.32 12.90
N ASP A 113 -12.62 -15.56 13.17
CA ASP A 113 -12.13 -16.81 13.78
C ASP A 113 -12.82 -17.06 15.12
N LYS A 114 -12.93 -16.03 15.95
CA LYS A 114 -13.65 -16.12 17.21
C LYS A 114 -15.15 -16.43 17.02
N LYS A 115 -15.81 -15.80 16.04
CA LYS A 115 -17.23 -16.12 15.76
C LYS A 115 -17.40 -17.56 15.28
N ILE A 116 -16.46 -18.09 14.50
CA ILE A 116 -16.46 -19.49 14.06
C ILE A 116 -16.29 -20.41 15.28
N GLU A 117 -15.33 -20.12 16.16
CA GLU A 117 -15.09 -20.87 17.41
C GLU A 117 -16.34 -20.86 18.31
N ASP A 118 -16.87 -19.67 18.61
CA ASP A 118 -18.10 -19.51 19.43
C ASP A 118 -19.28 -20.29 18.83
N MET A 119 -19.42 -20.30 17.49
CA MET A 119 -20.46 -21.04 16.78
C MET A 119 -20.22 -22.55 16.83
N GLN A 120 -18.99 -22.99 16.70
CA GLN A 120 -18.64 -24.43 16.82
C GLN A 120 -18.92 -24.94 18.21
N GLU A 121 -18.56 -24.19 19.27
CA GLU A 121 -18.91 -24.53 20.65
C GLU A 121 -20.42 -24.62 20.87
N ALA A 122 -21.20 -23.71 20.25
CA ALA A 122 -22.64 -23.72 20.33
C ALA A 122 -23.25 -24.95 19.64
N ILE A 123 -22.69 -25.40 18.51
CA ILE A 123 -23.11 -26.64 17.83
C ILE A 123 -22.82 -27.85 18.71
N ASP A 124 -21.60 -27.93 19.27
CA ASP A 124 -21.20 -29.07 20.12
C ASP A 124 -22.09 -29.19 21.39
N GLU A 125 -22.48 -28.05 21.97
CA GLU A 125 -23.39 -28.02 23.12
C GLU A 125 -24.82 -28.44 22.73
N GLU A 126 -25.31 -27.98 21.56
CA GLU A 126 -26.62 -28.33 21.04
C GLU A 126 -26.69 -29.82 20.66
N GLU A 127 -25.65 -30.39 19.99
CA GLU A 127 -25.59 -31.82 19.68
C GLU A 127 -25.59 -32.68 20.94
N ARG A 128 -24.90 -32.27 21.99
CA ARG A 128 -24.88 -32.94 23.29
C ARG A 128 -26.27 -32.92 23.93
N SER A 129 -26.89 -31.74 23.99
CA SER A 129 -28.23 -31.55 24.56
C SER A 129 -29.29 -32.35 23.80
N TYR A 130 -29.19 -32.39 22.47
CA TYR A 130 -30.02 -33.23 21.62
C TYR A 130 -29.84 -34.72 21.93
N GLY A 131 -28.57 -35.20 21.96
CA GLY A 131 -28.26 -36.61 22.23
C GLY A 131 -28.80 -37.08 23.57
N GLU A 132 -28.76 -36.25 24.61
CA GLU A 132 -29.31 -36.51 25.93
C GLU A 132 -30.82 -36.54 25.91
N SER A 133 -31.46 -35.54 25.29
CA SER A 133 -32.91 -35.45 25.20
C SER A 133 -33.54 -36.61 24.40
N ILE A 134 -32.91 -36.98 23.27
CA ILE A 134 -33.42 -38.10 22.44
C ILE A 134 -33.25 -39.44 23.15
N ALA A 135 -32.20 -39.62 23.94
CA ALA A 135 -32.03 -40.84 24.74
C ALA A 135 -33.11 -40.96 25.80
N ASP A 136 -33.43 -39.86 26.51
CA ASP A 136 -34.50 -39.82 27.51
C ASP A 136 -35.85 -40.11 26.89
N PHE A 137 -36.25 -39.43 25.80
CA PHE A 137 -37.50 -39.69 25.13
C PHE A 137 -37.59 -41.08 24.52
N THR A 138 -36.49 -41.66 24.03
CA THR A 138 -36.45 -43.04 23.52
C THR A 138 -36.73 -44.06 24.63
N GLN A 139 -36.19 -43.80 25.82
CA GLN A 139 -36.46 -44.63 26.98
C GLN A 139 -37.94 -44.50 27.44
N ASP A 140 -38.45 -43.24 27.55
CA ASP A 140 -39.85 -42.95 27.84
C ASP A 140 -40.77 -43.67 26.85
N LEU A 141 -40.46 -43.67 25.56
CA LEU A 141 -41.19 -44.35 24.52
C LEU A 141 -41.21 -45.88 24.72
N THR A 142 -40.07 -46.44 25.12
CA THR A 142 -39.95 -47.87 25.38
C THR A 142 -40.84 -48.29 26.53
N GLU A 143 -40.90 -47.52 27.62
CA GLU A 143 -41.77 -47.75 28.74
C GLU A 143 -43.27 -47.57 28.40
N ALA A 144 -43.57 -46.49 27.65
CA ALA A 144 -44.93 -46.26 27.17
C ALA A 144 -45.44 -47.39 26.27
N LYS A 145 -44.61 -47.96 25.39
CA LYS A 145 -44.94 -49.13 24.56
C LYS A 145 -45.16 -50.39 25.41
N LYS A 146 -44.34 -50.62 26.44
CA LYS A 146 -44.49 -51.73 27.37
C LYS A 146 -45.81 -51.61 28.11
N LYS A 147 -46.16 -50.43 28.63
CA LYS A 147 -47.37 -50.13 29.33
C LYS A 147 -48.63 -50.28 28.43
N GLU A 148 -48.60 -49.80 27.20
CA GLU A 148 -49.64 -49.96 26.20
C GLU A 148 -49.88 -51.45 25.88
N ALA A 149 -48.78 -52.22 25.65
CA ALA A 149 -48.91 -53.67 25.37
C ALA A 149 -49.50 -54.44 26.53
N GLN A 150 -49.12 -54.17 27.77
CA GLN A 150 -49.63 -54.82 28.95
C GLN A 150 -51.13 -54.49 29.15
N THR A 151 -51.47 -53.20 29.12
CA THR A 151 -52.89 -52.78 29.27
C THR A 151 -53.77 -53.27 28.10
N GLY A 152 -53.21 -53.40 26.89
CA GLY A 152 -53.89 -54.00 25.73
C GLY A 152 -54.15 -55.49 25.89
N THR A 153 -53.18 -56.23 26.45
CA THR A 153 -53.36 -57.68 26.77
C THR A 153 -54.42 -57.86 27.80
N ASP A 154 -54.41 -57.09 28.89
CA ASP A 154 -55.40 -57.13 29.93
C ASP A 154 -56.79 -56.79 29.39
N TYR A 155 -56.93 -55.79 28.52
CA TYR A 155 -58.21 -55.40 27.89
C TYR A 155 -58.75 -56.49 26.95
N ILE A 156 -57.88 -57.11 26.12
CA ILE A 156 -58.28 -58.18 25.20
C ILE A 156 -58.73 -59.43 25.99
N ALA A 157 -57.99 -59.78 27.05
CA ALA A 157 -58.33 -60.92 27.90
C ALA A 157 -59.76 -60.77 28.51
N VAL A 158 -60.11 -59.60 29.06
CA VAL A 158 -61.43 -59.27 29.61
C VAL A 158 -62.48 -59.28 28.52
N LEU A 159 -62.21 -58.88 27.29
CA LEU A 159 -63.17 -58.95 26.17
C LEU A 159 -63.44 -60.39 25.72
N SER A 160 -62.40 -61.26 25.80
CA SER A 160 -62.56 -62.67 25.35
C SER A 160 -63.26 -63.54 26.36
N ASP A 161 -62.87 -63.44 27.64
CA ASP A 161 -63.32 -64.36 28.69
C ASP A 161 -64.36 -63.77 29.66
N GLY A 162 -64.58 -62.45 29.55
CA GLY A 162 -65.31 -61.66 30.52
C GLY A 162 -64.48 -61.31 31.74
N PRO A 163 -64.90 -60.34 32.57
CA PRO A 163 -64.17 -59.96 33.76
C PRO A 163 -64.31 -61.07 34.84
N ASP A 164 -63.18 -61.42 35.47
CA ASP A 164 -63.18 -62.21 36.68
C ASP A 164 -63.94 -61.45 37.79
N GLU A 165 -64.78 -62.12 38.55
CA GLU A 165 -65.60 -61.53 39.65
C GLU A 165 -64.68 -60.87 40.72
N GLU A 166 -63.43 -61.31 40.85
CA GLU A 166 -62.41 -60.73 41.76
C GLU A 166 -61.64 -59.52 41.14
N SER A 167 -61.87 -59.25 39.86
CA SER A 167 -61.17 -58.17 39.21
C SER A 167 -61.64 -56.78 39.70
N PRO A 168 -60.75 -55.85 40.03
CA PRO A 168 -61.13 -54.49 40.43
C PRO A 168 -61.88 -53.73 39.33
N TYR A 169 -61.96 -54.28 38.10
CA TYR A 169 -62.63 -53.70 36.94
C TYR A 169 -64.00 -54.24 36.68
N TYR A 170 -64.50 -55.27 37.46
CA TYR A 170 -65.73 -55.95 37.29
C TYR A 170 -66.95 -54.99 37.30
N SER A 171 -66.98 -54.05 38.25
CA SER A 171 -68.12 -53.11 38.37
C SER A 171 -68.27 -52.15 37.20
N GLY A 172 -67.16 -51.86 36.45
CA GLY A 172 -67.19 -51.02 35.24
C GLY A 172 -67.73 -51.77 34.04
N PHE A 173 -67.47 -53.06 33.94
CA PHE A 173 -68.00 -53.93 32.89
C PHE A 173 -69.54 -54.09 33.01
N GLU A 174 -70.06 -54.30 34.19
CA GLU A 174 -71.48 -54.39 34.43
C GLU A 174 -72.27 -53.11 34.09
N LYS A 175 -71.66 -51.97 34.23
CA LYS A 175 -72.26 -50.66 33.90
C LYS A 175 -72.09 -50.24 32.44
N GLY A 176 -71.58 -51.12 31.58
CA GLY A 176 -71.28 -50.81 30.18
C GLY A 176 -70.10 -49.86 29.98
N VAL A 177 -69.34 -49.58 31.04
CA VAL A 177 -68.13 -48.78 30.99
C VAL A 177 -66.96 -49.69 31.34
N LEU A 178 -66.07 -49.98 30.38
CA LEU A 178 -64.85 -50.75 30.58
C LEU A 178 -63.71 -49.85 31.03
N PRO A 179 -63.33 -49.86 32.34
CA PRO A 179 -62.21 -49.04 32.81
C PRO A 179 -60.90 -49.37 32.09
N LEU A 180 -60.69 -50.66 31.73
CA LEU A 180 -59.52 -51.14 31.00
C LEU A 180 -59.40 -50.50 29.61
N GLU A 181 -60.53 -50.30 28.88
CA GLU A 181 -60.51 -49.57 27.61
C GLU A 181 -59.97 -48.12 27.79
N GLY A 182 -60.46 -47.48 28.87
CA GLY A 182 -59.99 -46.15 29.22
C GLY A 182 -58.48 -46.10 29.55
N ILE A 183 -57.99 -47.10 30.29
CA ILE A 183 -56.60 -47.23 30.66
C ILE A 183 -55.74 -47.53 29.43
N TYR A 184 -56.14 -48.44 28.56
CA TYR A 184 -55.48 -48.76 27.31
C TYR A 184 -55.40 -47.53 26.37
N LYS A 185 -56.57 -46.87 26.15
CA LYS A 185 -56.61 -45.66 25.32
C LYS A 185 -55.70 -44.54 25.88
N LYS A 186 -55.57 -44.35 27.20
CA LYS A 186 -54.71 -43.42 27.83
C LYS A 186 -53.26 -43.78 27.60
N ALA A 187 -52.86 -45.04 27.71
CA ALA A 187 -51.50 -45.51 27.43
C ALA A 187 -51.14 -45.33 25.96
N ALA A 188 -52.04 -45.59 25.02
CA ALA A 188 -51.85 -45.36 23.60
C ALA A 188 -51.68 -43.89 23.25
N LEU A 189 -52.43 -42.99 23.90
CA LEU A 189 -52.30 -41.54 23.74
C LEU A 189 -50.92 -41.04 24.30
N GLU A 190 -50.49 -41.58 25.44
CA GLU A 190 -49.19 -41.22 26.04
C GLU A 190 -48.02 -41.64 25.12
N ARG A 191 -48.01 -42.85 24.59
CA ARG A 191 -47.09 -43.32 23.59
C ARG A 191 -47.02 -42.40 22.36
N ARG A 192 -48.20 -42.07 21.78
CA ARG A 192 -48.28 -41.20 20.59
C ARG A 192 -47.74 -39.81 20.89
N ARG A 193 -48.03 -39.25 22.06
CA ARG A 193 -47.49 -37.96 22.48
C ARG A 193 -45.99 -37.96 22.54
N ILE A 194 -45.36 -39.03 23.06
CA ILE A 194 -43.90 -39.14 23.13
C ILE A 194 -43.31 -39.29 21.72
N GLU A 195 -43.94 -40.06 20.84
CA GLU A 195 -43.52 -40.18 19.43
C GLU A 195 -43.57 -38.83 18.71
N GLU A 196 -44.61 -38.02 18.95
CA GLU A 196 -44.70 -36.66 18.41
C GLU A 196 -43.58 -35.74 18.97
N GLN A 197 -43.27 -35.83 20.26
CA GLN A 197 -42.20 -35.08 20.89
C GLN A 197 -40.79 -35.46 20.32
N ILE A 198 -40.56 -36.74 20.09
CA ILE A 198 -39.32 -37.20 19.42
C ILE A 198 -39.21 -36.61 18.01
N ASN A 199 -40.29 -36.72 17.22
CA ASN A 199 -40.27 -36.20 15.85
C ASN A 199 -40.12 -34.69 15.79
N GLU A 200 -40.72 -33.95 16.74
CA GLU A 200 -40.52 -32.50 16.87
C GLU A 200 -39.08 -32.17 17.24
N LEU A 201 -38.47 -32.89 18.18
CA LEU A 201 -37.08 -32.73 18.60
C LEU A 201 -36.13 -33.04 17.46
N GLU A 202 -36.30 -34.16 16.72
CA GLU A 202 -35.49 -34.53 15.57
C GLU A 202 -35.57 -33.46 14.46
N THR A 203 -36.78 -32.97 14.17
CA THR A 203 -37.00 -31.95 13.15
C THR A 203 -36.33 -30.63 13.53
N THR A 204 -36.47 -30.20 14.78
CA THR A 204 -35.89 -28.97 15.29
C THR A 204 -34.36 -29.04 15.27
N HIS A 205 -33.78 -30.15 15.74
CA HIS A 205 -32.35 -30.39 15.70
C HIS A 205 -31.78 -30.33 14.25
N ALA A 206 -32.43 -31.04 13.31
CA ALA A 206 -32.01 -31.03 11.91
C ALA A 206 -32.02 -29.63 11.29
N LEU A 207 -33.04 -28.83 11.59
CA LEU A 207 -33.14 -27.43 11.13
C LEU A 207 -32.04 -26.55 11.74
N THR A 208 -31.83 -26.64 13.07
CA THR A 208 -30.82 -25.88 13.79
C THR A 208 -29.41 -26.22 13.29
N LYS A 209 -29.11 -27.51 13.14
CA LYS A 209 -27.84 -28.00 12.60
C LYS A 209 -27.56 -27.44 11.20
N THR A 210 -28.56 -27.59 10.29
CA THR A 210 -28.41 -27.07 8.92
C THR A 210 -28.21 -25.56 8.90
N HIS A 211 -28.89 -24.82 9.77
CA HIS A 211 -28.75 -23.38 9.88
C HIS A 211 -27.34 -22.99 10.36
N ASN A 212 -26.86 -23.63 11.41
CA ASN A 212 -25.53 -23.32 12.00
C ASN A 212 -24.40 -23.71 11.07
N GLU A 213 -24.47 -24.87 10.40
CA GLU A 213 -23.49 -25.28 9.39
C GLU A 213 -23.43 -24.26 8.25
N LYS A 214 -24.57 -23.74 7.81
CA LYS A 214 -24.61 -22.71 6.77
C LYS A 214 -24.00 -21.39 7.24
N LEU A 215 -24.21 -21.00 8.49
CA LEU A 215 -23.59 -19.81 9.07
C LEU A 215 -22.05 -19.95 9.13
N ILE A 216 -21.54 -21.12 9.55
CA ILE A 216 -20.09 -21.39 9.54
C ILE A 216 -19.53 -21.31 8.11
N GLN A 217 -20.25 -21.88 7.12
CA GLN A 217 -19.82 -21.76 5.72
C GLN A 217 -19.77 -20.31 5.24
N LEU A 218 -20.72 -19.47 5.63
CA LEU A 218 -20.72 -18.05 5.30
C LEU A 218 -19.55 -17.30 5.98
N LEU A 219 -19.29 -17.59 7.26
CA LEU A 219 -18.16 -17.01 7.98
C LEU A 219 -16.80 -17.48 7.40
N ALA A 220 -16.69 -18.74 7.00
CA ALA A 220 -15.50 -19.27 6.34
C ALA A 220 -15.27 -18.60 4.97
N ALA A 221 -16.34 -18.40 4.19
CA ALA A 221 -16.25 -17.65 2.93
C ALA A 221 -15.89 -16.17 3.16
N GLU A 222 -16.41 -15.54 4.22
CA GLU A 222 -16.02 -14.19 4.63
C GLU A 222 -14.54 -14.14 4.99
N ARG A 223 -14.02 -15.14 5.71
CA ARG A 223 -12.60 -15.29 6.07
C ARG A 223 -11.70 -15.42 4.84
N GLU A 224 -12.12 -16.17 3.81
CA GLU A 224 -11.37 -16.27 2.56
C GLU A 224 -11.31 -14.95 1.80
N ASN A 225 -12.34 -14.11 1.86
CA ASN A 225 -12.37 -12.79 1.25
C ASN A 225 -11.51 -11.73 1.97
N VAL A 226 -10.96 -12.06 3.13
CA VAL A 226 -10.05 -11.21 3.90
C VAL A 226 -8.62 -11.26 3.37
N VAL A 227 -8.32 -12.12 2.40
CA VAL A 227 -7.00 -12.30 1.80
C VAL A 227 -6.96 -11.63 0.44
N VAL A 228 -5.88 -10.90 0.15
CA VAL A 228 -5.60 -10.38 -1.20
C VAL A 228 -4.60 -11.32 -1.86
N THR A 229 -4.99 -11.98 -2.94
CA THR A 229 -4.15 -12.90 -3.70
C THR A 229 -3.71 -12.30 -5.03
N ALA A 230 -2.55 -12.71 -5.51
CA ALA A 230 -2.05 -12.33 -6.82
C ALA A 230 -2.82 -13.05 -7.94
N GLY A 231 -3.31 -12.31 -8.91
CA GLY A 231 -3.94 -12.85 -10.13
C GLY A 231 -2.93 -13.16 -11.24
N SER A 232 -1.67 -12.75 -11.07
CA SER A 232 -0.60 -12.96 -12.02
C SER A 232 0.75 -13.16 -11.34
N SER A 233 1.67 -13.83 -12.02
CA SER A 233 3.04 -13.99 -11.54
C SER A 233 3.89 -12.77 -11.89
N GLY A 234 4.84 -12.41 -11.02
CA GLY A 234 5.70 -11.25 -11.18
C GLY A 234 6.50 -10.92 -9.92
N HIS A 235 6.64 -9.64 -9.62
CA HIS A 235 7.26 -9.12 -8.40
C HIS A 235 6.34 -8.08 -7.76
N VAL A 236 6.34 -7.99 -6.44
CA VAL A 236 5.65 -6.90 -5.73
C VAL A 236 6.44 -5.61 -5.98
N VAL A 237 5.91 -4.74 -6.83
CA VAL A 237 6.58 -3.49 -7.26
C VAL A 237 6.09 -2.26 -6.51
N ALA A 238 4.93 -2.34 -5.87
CA ALA A 238 4.42 -1.33 -4.96
C ALA A 238 3.54 -1.98 -3.90
N SER A 239 3.54 -1.44 -2.71
CA SER A 239 2.66 -1.85 -1.61
C SER A 239 2.33 -0.65 -0.74
N GLY A 240 1.11 -0.60 -0.22
CA GLY A 240 0.75 0.34 0.82
C GLY A 240 1.56 0.06 2.09
N LEU A 241 1.87 1.10 2.83
CA LEU A 241 2.66 1.03 4.07
C LEU A 241 1.69 0.94 5.25
N TYR A 242 1.26 -0.27 5.59
CA TYR A 242 0.28 -0.52 6.65
C TYR A 242 0.91 -1.20 7.86
N TYR A 243 0.34 -0.92 9.02
CA TYR A 243 0.64 -1.60 10.28
C TYR A 243 -0.56 -2.44 10.73
N SER A 244 -0.30 -3.51 11.48
CA SER A 244 -1.37 -4.38 11.98
C SER A 244 -2.45 -3.58 12.73
N GLY A 245 -3.70 -3.75 12.30
CA GLY A 245 -4.86 -3.04 12.82
C GLY A 245 -5.28 -1.78 12.04
N ASP A 246 -4.48 -1.31 11.07
CA ASP A 246 -4.88 -0.19 10.21
C ASP A 246 -6.14 -0.55 9.43
N THR A 247 -7.07 0.41 9.35
CA THR A 247 -8.32 0.18 8.62
C THR A 247 -8.17 0.56 7.15
N ILE A 248 -8.36 -0.41 6.26
CA ILE A 248 -8.34 -0.24 4.81
C ILE A 248 -9.77 -0.21 4.29
N THR A 249 -10.11 0.82 3.52
CA THR A 249 -11.45 0.97 2.94
C THR A 249 -11.64 0.06 1.74
N GLN A 250 -12.90 -0.27 1.44
CA GLN A 250 -13.26 -1.07 0.26
C GLN A 250 -12.72 -0.41 -1.02
N GLY A 251 -12.12 -1.21 -1.89
CA GLY A 251 -11.62 -0.81 -3.20
C GLY A 251 -10.26 -0.11 -3.19
N THR A 252 -9.72 0.24 -2.01
CA THR A 252 -8.35 0.79 -1.87
C THR A 252 -7.34 -0.19 -2.45
N LYS A 253 -6.47 0.28 -3.34
CA LYS A 253 -5.37 -0.52 -3.86
C LYS A 253 -4.28 -0.65 -2.80
N VAL A 254 -3.88 -1.89 -2.52
CA VAL A 254 -2.96 -2.20 -1.41
C VAL A 254 -1.65 -2.80 -1.86
N ALA A 255 -1.62 -3.41 -3.05
CA ALA A 255 -0.40 -3.93 -3.65
C ALA A 255 -0.47 -3.89 -5.17
N ALA A 256 0.69 -3.81 -5.82
CA ALA A 256 0.85 -3.96 -7.26
C ALA A 256 1.90 -5.04 -7.56
N VAL A 257 1.56 -5.96 -8.44
CA VAL A 257 2.47 -6.97 -8.98
C VAL A 257 2.84 -6.58 -10.39
N GLY A 258 4.14 -6.53 -10.69
CA GLY A 258 4.68 -6.15 -11.97
C GLY A 258 5.47 -7.26 -12.64
N ASP A 259 5.27 -7.41 -13.94
CA ASP A 259 6.12 -8.24 -14.78
C ASP A 259 7.34 -7.41 -15.25
N LEU A 260 8.47 -7.59 -14.58
CA LEU A 260 9.70 -6.83 -14.83
C LEU A 260 10.29 -7.06 -16.23
N SER A 261 9.86 -8.12 -16.94
CA SER A 261 10.26 -8.40 -18.32
C SER A 261 9.50 -7.56 -19.33
N LYS A 262 8.30 -7.09 -18.99
CA LYS A 262 7.44 -6.28 -19.84
C LYS A 262 7.55 -4.80 -19.47
N LYS A 263 8.51 -4.13 -20.07
CA LYS A 263 8.79 -2.73 -19.82
C LYS A 263 7.98 -1.83 -20.75
N GLN A 264 7.50 -0.71 -20.20
CA GLN A 264 6.80 0.35 -20.92
C GLN A 264 7.25 1.70 -20.42
N LEU A 265 7.22 2.70 -21.28
CA LEU A 265 7.43 4.09 -20.90
C LEU A 265 6.06 4.72 -20.67
N ARG A 266 5.82 5.18 -19.47
CA ARG A 266 4.53 5.76 -19.06
C ARG A 266 4.67 7.25 -18.82
N THR A 267 3.75 8.02 -19.40
CA THR A 267 3.67 9.47 -19.26
C THR A 267 2.23 9.91 -18.98
N GLU A 268 2.02 11.19 -18.68
CA GLU A 268 0.68 11.76 -18.64
C GLU A 268 -0.10 11.46 -19.94
N PHE A 269 -1.42 11.52 -19.87
CA PHE A 269 -2.25 11.19 -21.03
C PHE A 269 -2.05 12.19 -22.18
N ILE A 270 -1.53 11.68 -23.28
CA ILE A 270 -1.40 12.41 -24.54
C ILE A 270 -2.65 12.17 -25.40
N ASN A 271 -3.17 13.23 -25.98
CA ASN A 271 -4.34 13.10 -26.84
C ASN A 271 -4.06 12.14 -28.00
N GLN A 272 -4.93 11.16 -28.19
CA GLN A 272 -4.77 10.14 -29.22
C GLN A 272 -4.68 10.73 -30.64
N SER A 273 -5.33 11.89 -30.87
CA SER A 273 -5.21 12.58 -32.15
C SER A 273 -3.82 13.17 -32.42
N THR A 274 -3.09 13.55 -31.37
CA THR A 274 -1.68 13.99 -31.44
C THR A 274 -0.80 12.81 -31.82
N ILE A 275 -0.93 11.68 -31.11
CA ILE A 275 -0.19 10.45 -31.39
C ILE A 275 -0.42 9.95 -32.83
N GLN A 276 -1.68 9.93 -33.28
CA GLN A 276 -2.03 9.42 -34.62
C GLN A 276 -1.60 10.32 -35.77
N LYS A 277 -1.40 11.61 -35.53
CA LYS A 277 -0.99 12.59 -36.56
C LYS A 277 0.53 12.80 -36.59
N ALA A 278 1.24 12.36 -35.58
CA ALA A 278 2.69 12.53 -35.49
C ALA A 278 3.39 11.85 -36.68
N GLU A 279 4.38 12.53 -37.24
CA GLU A 279 5.25 11.97 -38.28
C GLU A 279 6.27 10.99 -37.72
N ASP A 280 6.71 11.25 -36.49
CA ASP A 280 7.67 10.39 -35.76
C ASP A 280 7.41 10.45 -34.26
N ILE A 281 7.61 9.33 -33.58
CA ILE A 281 7.52 9.23 -32.12
C ILE A 281 8.68 8.39 -31.63
N TYR A 282 9.48 8.93 -30.75
CA TYR A 282 10.59 8.21 -30.12
C TYR A 282 10.75 8.63 -28.66
N ALA A 283 11.46 7.85 -27.90
CA ALA A 283 11.86 8.19 -26.55
C ALA A 283 13.36 8.56 -26.48
N ILE A 284 13.70 9.34 -25.51
CA ILE A 284 15.09 9.56 -25.07
C ILE A 284 15.15 9.01 -23.64
N VAL A 285 15.84 7.89 -23.45
CA VAL A 285 16.05 7.27 -22.16
C VAL A 285 17.49 7.44 -21.78
N ASP A 286 17.74 8.15 -20.68
CA ASP A 286 19.10 8.50 -20.25
C ASP A 286 19.99 9.02 -21.38
N GLY A 287 19.42 9.90 -22.22
CA GLY A 287 20.15 10.53 -23.33
C GLY A 287 20.32 9.68 -24.59
N VAL A 288 19.82 8.45 -24.60
CA VAL A 288 19.86 7.56 -25.76
C VAL A 288 18.51 7.53 -26.44
N ARG A 289 18.51 7.80 -27.77
CA ARG A 289 17.28 7.63 -28.57
C ARG A 289 16.87 6.17 -28.62
N THR A 290 15.64 5.92 -28.17
CA THR A 290 15.02 4.60 -28.12
C THR A 290 13.75 4.61 -28.97
N GLU A 291 13.65 3.70 -29.91
CA GLU A 291 12.46 3.54 -30.75
C GLU A 291 11.33 2.94 -29.92
N VAL A 292 10.14 3.53 -30.02
CA VAL A 292 8.97 3.13 -29.23
C VAL A 292 7.73 3.01 -30.08
N MET A 293 6.81 2.17 -29.65
CA MET A 293 5.49 2.01 -30.24
C MET A 293 4.43 2.53 -29.26
N PRO A 294 3.59 3.51 -29.64
CA PRO A 294 2.54 4.02 -28.78
C PRO A 294 1.40 3.02 -28.62
N GLU A 295 0.83 2.95 -27.44
CA GLU A 295 -0.45 2.30 -27.19
C GLU A 295 -1.58 3.21 -27.65
N ILE A 296 -2.46 2.68 -28.49
CA ILE A 296 -3.63 3.42 -28.98
C ILE A 296 -4.84 3.09 -28.11
N ILE A 297 -5.30 4.06 -27.35
CA ILE A 297 -6.44 3.94 -26.41
C ILE A 297 -7.66 4.60 -27.06
N ASP A 298 -8.72 3.84 -27.34
CA ASP A 298 -9.98 4.39 -27.81
C ASP A 298 -10.78 5.05 -26.66
N LYS A 299 -11.87 5.75 -27.01
CA LYS A 299 -12.69 6.46 -26.04
C LYS A 299 -13.32 5.53 -25.00
N THR A 300 -13.69 4.31 -25.38
CA THR A 300 -14.33 3.33 -24.50
C THR A 300 -13.32 2.80 -23.50
N GLU A 301 -12.14 2.46 -23.99
CA GLU A 301 -11.03 2.01 -23.16
C GLU A 301 -10.54 3.11 -22.22
N TYR A 302 -10.46 4.36 -22.68
CA TYR A 302 -10.15 5.50 -21.83
C TYR A 302 -11.13 5.60 -20.64
N GLN A 303 -12.44 5.51 -20.91
CA GLN A 303 -13.46 5.57 -19.87
C GLN A 303 -13.35 4.38 -18.88
N ARG A 304 -13.05 3.19 -19.40
CA ARG A 304 -12.84 2.00 -18.58
C ARG A 304 -11.64 2.14 -17.65
N LEU A 305 -10.51 2.59 -18.20
CA LEU A 305 -9.27 2.80 -17.42
C LEU A 305 -9.45 3.91 -16.39
N GLN A 306 -10.12 5.00 -16.76
CA GLN A 306 -10.41 6.08 -15.82
C GLN A 306 -11.32 5.63 -14.67
N ALA A 307 -12.32 4.81 -14.95
CA ALA A 307 -13.18 4.27 -13.91
C ALA A 307 -12.45 3.26 -12.99
N LYS A 308 -11.49 2.50 -13.55
CA LYS A 308 -10.73 1.48 -12.82
C LYS A 308 -9.62 2.10 -11.95
N ASN A 309 -8.86 3.04 -12.51
CA ASN A 309 -7.58 3.50 -11.91
C ASN A 309 -7.63 4.97 -11.44
N GLY A 310 -8.72 5.70 -11.71
CA GLY A 310 -8.83 7.14 -11.42
C GLY A 310 -8.03 8.04 -12.36
N THR A 311 -6.90 7.56 -12.88
CA THR A 311 -6.01 8.27 -13.81
C THR A 311 -5.73 7.40 -15.02
N VAL A 312 -5.61 8.02 -16.20
CA VAL A 312 -5.22 7.34 -17.45
C VAL A 312 -3.87 7.89 -17.88
N TYR A 313 -2.97 7.01 -18.21
CA TYR A 313 -1.64 7.32 -18.73
C TYR A 313 -1.55 6.94 -20.21
N SER A 314 -0.60 7.53 -20.92
CA SER A 314 -0.17 7.05 -22.23
C SER A 314 1.03 6.15 -22.07
N SER A 315 0.98 4.96 -22.66
CA SER A 315 2.03 3.97 -22.63
C SER A 315 2.72 3.84 -23.98
N PHE A 316 4.03 3.67 -23.96
CA PHE A 316 4.87 3.46 -25.13
C PHE A 316 5.73 2.24 -24.90
N TYR A 317 5.72 1.30 -25.82
CA TYR A 317 6.48 0.05 -25.71
C TYR A 317 7.80 0.18 -26.44
N PRO A 318 8.95 -0.05 -25.78
CA PRO A 318 10.25 0.00 -26.44
C PRO A 318 10.38 -1.15 -27.46
N VAL A 319 11.01 -0.88 -28.60
CA VAL A 319 11.33 -1.91 -29.60
C VAL A 319 12.37 -2.87 -29.04
N ASP A 320 13.32 -2.36 -28.26
CA ASP A 320 14.32 -3.15 -27.53
C ASP A 320 14.14 -2.92 -26.00
N PRO A 321 13.40 -3.81 -25.32
CA PRO A 321 13.17 -3.68 -23.88
C PRO A 321 14.42 -3.95 -23.03
N ASP A 322 15.44 -4.63 -23.55
CA ASP A 322 16.65 -4.95 -22.79
C ASP A 322 17.61 -3.74 -22.71
N ALA A 323 17.45 -2.77 -23.61
CA ALA A 323 18.25 -1.54 -23.61
C ALA A 323 17.87 -0.54 -22.51
N ILE A 324 16.76 -0.77 -21.79
CA ILE A 324 16.25 0.15 -20.75
C ILE A 324 15.99 -0.57 -19.42
N SER A 325 16.07 0.16 -18.32
CA SER A 325 15.85 -0.35 -16.96
C SER A 325 14.65 0.31 -16.30
N ILE A 326 13.94 -0.44 -15.45
CA ILE A 326 12.79 0.06 -14.71
C ILE A 326 13.22 1.17 -13.75
N GLY A 327 12.43 2.24 -13.68
CA GLY A 327 12.70 3.44 -12.91
C GLY A 327 13.52 4.49 -13.65
N GLN A 328 14.07 4.19 -14.85
CA GLN A 328 14.76 5.19 -15.64
C GLN A 328 13.82 6.32 -16.08
N TYR A 329 14.32 7.54 -15.99
CA TYR A 329 13.63 8.71 -16.53
C TYR A 329 13.77 8.72 -18.06
N ALA A 330 12.67 9.05 -18.71
CA ALA A 330 12.62 9.16 -20.16
C ALA A 330 11.89 10.43 -20.59
N VAL A 331 12.10 10.81 -21.83
CA VAL A 331 11.35 11.88 -22.50
C VAL A 331 10.77 11.30 -23.77
N ILE A 332 9.44 11.36 -23.91
CA ILE A 332 8.76 11.03 -25.17
C ILE A 332 8.77 12.27 -26.04
N VAL A 333 9.24 12.13 -27.24
CA VAL A 333 9.27 13.18 -28.26
C VAL A 333 8.25 12.83 -29.35
N VAL A 334 7.23 13.66 -29.50
CA VAL A 334 6.19 13.54 -30.52
C VAL A 334 6.45 14.60 -31.56
N VAL A 335 6.90 14.21 -32.75
CA VAL A 335 7.20 15.11 -33.86
C VAL A 335 5.95 15.26 -34.71
N ASN A 336 5.35 16.45 -34.69
CA ASN A 336 4.14 16.76 -35.47
C ASN A 336 4.47 17.05 -36.93
N GLU A 337 5.57 17.77 -37.18
CA GLU A 337 6.03 18.12 -38.52
C GLU A 337 7.58 18.24 -38.53
N LYS A 338 8.23 17.70 -39.55
CA LYS A 338 9.65 17.85 -39.80
C LYS A 338 9.86 18.40 -41.19
N ARG A 339 10.67 19.46 -41.31
CA ARG A 339 11.09 20.00 -42.60
C ARG A 339 12.59 20.01 -42.69
N GLU A 340 13.13 19.29 -43.65
CA GLU A 340 14.55 19.18 -43.88
C GLU A 340 14.99 20.20 -44.96
N ASP A 341 16.22 20.65 -44.81
CA ASP A 341 16.92 21.49 -45.80
C ASP A 341 16.10 22.76 -46.20
N VAL A 342 15.53 23.45 -45.22
CA VAL A 342 14.77 24.71 -45.42
C VAL A 342 15.62 25.91 -45.02
N LEU A 343 15.53 27.01 -45.80
CA LEU A 343 16.25 28.23 -45.49
C LEU A 343 15.70 28.89 -44.24
N CYS A 344 16.53 29.11 -43.25
CA CYS A 344 16.14 29.61 -41.93
C CYS A 344 16.93 30.84 -41.49
N VAL A 345 16.22 31.68 -40.73
CA VAL A 345 16.82 32.78 -39.97
C VAL A 345 16.37 32.71 -38.52
N PRO A 346 17.12 33.31 -37.56
CA PRO A 346 16.67 33.41 -36.18
C PRO A 346 15.28 34.05 -36.10
N LYS A 347 14.39 33.49 -35.28
CA LYS A 347 13.01 33.93 -35.10
C LYS A 347 12.90 35.41 -34.67
N ASP A 348 13.87 35.88 -33.87
CA ASP A 348 13.94 37.25 -33.38
C ASP A 348 14.46 38.25 -34.42
N ALA A 349 15.11 37.78 -35.48
CA ALA A 349 15.43 38.59 -36.64
C ALA A 349 14.20 38.96 -37.50
N VAL A 350 13.10 38.16 -37.39
CA VAL A 350 11.87 38.37 -38.16
C VAL A 350 10.93 39.30 -37.41
N LYS A 351 10.68 40.48 -37.98
CA LYS A 351 9.80 41.48 -37.42
C LYS A 351 8.47 41.49 -38.18
N LYS A 352 7.37 41.64 -37.44
CA LYS A 352 6.02 41.73 -38.05
C LYS A 352 5.61 43.18 -38.07
N GLU A 353 5.29 43.69 -39.26
CA GLU A 353 4.77 45.05 -39.48
C GLU A 353 3.44 44.97 -40.22
N GLY A 354 2.36 45.25 -39.51
CA GLY A 354 1.02 45.04 -40.03
C GLY A 354 0.72 43.58 -40.37
N SER A 355 0.51 43.27 -41.64
CA SER A 355 0.25 41.91 -42.15
C SER A 355 1.49 41.25 -42.79
N ALA A 356 2.59 41.96 -42.95
CA ALA A 356 3.82 41.50 -43.57
C ALA A 356 4.93 41.23 -42.57
N TYR A 357 5.90 40.39 -42.95
CA TYR A 357 7.08 40.08 -42.16
C TYR A 357 8.32 40.65 -42.86
N PHE A 358 9.24 41.16 -42.08
CA PHE A 358 10.46 41.79 -42.53
C PHE A 358 11.68 41.28 -41.78
N VAL A 359 12.82 41.30 -42.47
CA VAL A 359 14.16 41.00 -41.90
C VAL A 359 15.09 42.12 -42.30
N ASN A 360 15.92 42.57 -41.38
CA ASN A 360 16.98 43.54 -41.66
C ASN A 360 18.21 42.78 -42.16
N VAL A 361 18.53 42.94 -43.45
CA VAL A 361 19.70 42.32 -44.09
C VAL A 361 20.86 43.31 -44.07
N TYR A 362 22.05 42.89 -43.69
CA TYR A 362 23.26 43.70 -43.70
C TYR A 362 24.10 43.38 -44.93
N GLU A 363 24.19 44.32 -45.83
CA GLU A 363 24.93 44.18 -47.09
C GLU A 363 25.81 45.43 -47.31
N GLU A 364 27.10 45.26 -47.62
CA GLU A 364 28.08 46.31 -47.93
C GLU A 364 28.12 47.52 -47.00
N GLY A 365 27.77 47.34 -45.72
CA GLY A 365 27.78 48.41 -44.71
C GLY A 365 26.42 49.10 -44.48
N GLU A 366 25.41 48.74 -45.23
CA GLU A 366 24.05 49.24 -45.11
C GLU A 366 23.08 48.16 -44.59
N THR A 367 22.01 48.60 -43.95
CA THR A 367 20.93 47.71 -43.49
C THR A 367 19.74 47.87 -44.43
N LEU A 368 19.40 46.80 -45.14
CA LEU A 368 18.25 46.73 -46.03
C LEU A 368 17.05 46.08 -45.28
N HIS A 369 15.94 46.78 -45.28
CA HIS A 369 14.68 46.31 -44.73
C HIS A 369 13.97 45.47 -45.78
N THR A 370 14.04 44.16 -45.67
CA THR A 370 13.60 43.20 -46.70
C THR A 370 12.31 42.51 -46.27
N GLU A 371 11.29 42.57 -47.09
CA GLU A 371 10.05 41.82 -46.87
C GLU A 371 10.32 40.32 -47.13
N VAL A 372 9.78 39.46 -46.24
CA VAL A 372 9.95 38.01 -46.32
C VAL A 372 8.63 37.29 -46.17
N LYS A 373 8.48 36.17 -46.85
CA LYS A 373 7.43 35.19 -46.57
C LYS A 373 8.04 34.12 -45.66
N ILE A 374 7.36 33.88 -44.56
CA ILE A 374 7.77 32.87 -43.58
C ILE A 374 6.94 31.62 -43.68
N GLY A 375 7.52 30.49 -43.42
CA GLY A 375 6.88 29.18 -43.30
C GLY A 375 6.81 28.71 -41.86
N MET A 376 7.28 27.48 -41.63
CA MET A 376 7.36 26.84 -40.34
C MET A 376 8.26 27.63 -39.38
N ARG A 377 7.95 27.56 -38.11
CA ARG A 377 8.79 28.10 -37.00
C ARG A 377 8.96 27.09 -35.91
N ASP A 378 10.18 26.97 -35.46
CA ASP A 378 10.45 26.28 -34.22
C ASP A 378 10.68 27.27 -33.05
N GLY A 379 11.23 26.84 -31.94
CA GLY A 379 11.56 27.69 -30.80
C GLY A 379 12.57 28.79 -31.12
N MET A 380 13.43 28.62 -32.13
CA MET A 380 14.63 29.43 -32.40
C MET A 380 14.65 30.03 -33.81
N TYR A 381 14.16 29.33 -34.81
CA TYR A 381 14.26 29.71 -36.22
C TYR A 381 12.90 29.87 -36.89
N ALA A 382 12.90 30.63 -37.93
CA ALA A 382 11.77 30.75 -38.87
C ALA A 382 12.24 30.37 -40.28
N GLU A 383 11.50 29.52 -40.94
CA GLU A 383 11.65 29.21 -42.34
C GLU A 383 11.34 30.42 -43.20
N ILE A 384 12.20 30.70 -44.18
CA ILE A 384 12.02 31.73 -45.18
C ILE A 384 11.66 31.08 -46.50
N LEU A 385 10.45 31.32 -46.97
CA LEU A 385 9.94 30.80 -48.24
C LEU A 385 10.33 31.70 -49.41
N GLU A 386 10.33 33.03 -49.17
CA GLU A 386 10.69 34.03 -50.20
C GLU A 386 11.32 35.24 -49.51
N GLY A 387 12.24 35.94 -50.18
CA GLY A 387 12.77 37.24 -49.75
C GLY A 387 14.25 37.23 -49.37
N LEU A 388 14.81 36.04 -49.04
CA LEU A 388 16.25 35.90 -48.70
C LEU A 388 16.92 34.75 -49.48
N LYS A 389 18.22 34.77 -49.48
CA LYS A 389 19.08 33.69 -50.01
C LYS A 389 20.01 33.15 -48.92
N ALA A 390 20.46 31.91 -49.11
CA ALA A 390 21.48 31.36 -48.23
C ALA A 390 22.76 32.21 -48.29
N GLY A 391 23.31 32.53 -47.12
CA GLY A 391 24.43 33.38 -46.97
C GLY A 391 24.12 34.86 -46.65
N ASP A 392 22.84 35.29 -46.79
CA ASP A 392 22.43 36.66 -46.42
C ASP A 392 22.65 36.88 -44.91
N LYS A 393 23.26 38.02 -44.58
CA LYS A 393 23.58 38.41 -43.20
C LYS A 393 22.37 39.14 -42.61
N VAL A 394 21.73 38.57 -41.62
CA VAL A 394 20.54 39.14 -41.00
C VAL A 394 20.85 39.69 -39.62
N LEU A 395 20.31 40.84 -39.29
CA LEU A 395 20.47 41.46 -37.98
C LEU A 395 19.39 40.87 -37.05
N SER A 396 19.81 40.28 -35.91
CA SER A 396 18.94 39.84 -34.86
C SER A 396 19.07 40.73 -33.63
N ASP A 397 18.05 40.79 -32.78
CA ASP A 397 18.10 41.58 -31.54
C ASP A 397 19.02 40.90 -30.46
N SER A 398 19.46 39.69 -30.73
CA SER A 398 20.37 38.92 -29.89
C SER A 398 21.81 39.11 -30.33
N THR A 399 22.32 40.32 -30.20
CA THR A 399 23.74 40.65 -30.50
C THR A 399 24.69 39.98 -29.54
N PRO A 400 25.69 39.19 -30.00
CA PRO A 400 26.73 38.71 -29.14
C PRO A 400 27.63 39.87 -28.71
N GLU A 401 27.75 40.09 -27.41
CA GLU A 401 28.77 40.97 -26.86
C GLU A 401 30.18 40.45 -27.22
N LYS A 402 31.01 41.30 -27.78
CA LYS A 402 32.42 40.98 -28.08
C LYS A 402 33.15 40.60 -26.78
N GLY A 403 33.79 39.41 -26.77
CA GLY A 403 34.80 39.06 -25.79
C GLY A 403 34.40 38.06 -24.70
N LYS A 404 33.31 37.33 -24.84
CA LYS A 404 32.98 36.25 -23.87
C LYS A 404 33.83 35.00 -24.07
N ALA A 405 34.13 34.31 -22.96
CA ALA A 405 34.89 33.08 -22.96
C ALA A 405 34.15 32.00 -23.78
N THR A 406 34.87 31.21 -24.52
CA THR A 406 34.35 30.08 -25.25
C THR A 406 34.81 28.76 -24.62
N LYS A 407 34.08 27.70 -24.79
CA LYS A 407 34.39 26.34 -24.36
C LYS A 407 34.07 25.36 -25.48
N THR A 408 35.02 24.50 -25.78
CA THR A 408 34.78 23.38 -26.70
C THR A 408 34.00 22.28 -26.02
N LEU A 409 32.93 21.81 -26.64
CA LEU A 409 32.12 20.69 -26.15
C LEU A 409 32.94 19.40 -26.20
N GLN A 410 32.99 18.71 -25.09
CA GLN A 410 33.68 17.44 -24.92
C GLN A 410 32.74 16.41 -24.40
N ARG A 411 33.06 15.14 -24.65
CA ARG A 411 32.38 14.02 -24.01
C ARG A 411 32.89 13.80 -22.59
N GLY A 412 32.06 13.33 -21.73
CA GLY A 412 32.40 13.03 -20.34
C GLY A 412 31.31 12.32 -19.60
N ARG A 413 31.50 12.19 -18.30
CA ARG A 413 30.54 11.60 -17.39
C ARG A 413 29.70 12.68 -16.71
N VAL A 414 28.42 12.47 -16.66
CA VAL A 414 27.46 13.22 -15.83
C VAL A 414 26.82 12.26 -14.84
N CYS A 415 26.75 12.65 -13.59
CA CYS A 415 25.96 11.92 -12.59
C CYS A 415 25.27 12.93 -11.67
N GLY A 416 24.05 12.62 -11.27
CA GLY A 416 23.41 13.29 -10.16
C GLY A 416 23.80 12.58 -8.87
N GLU A 417 23.90 13.33 -7.79
CA GLU A 417 24.04 12.78 -6.45
C GLU A 417 22.64 12.67 -5.82
N PHE A 418 22.34 11.51 -5.25
CA PHE A 418 21.20 11.29 -4.41
C PHE A 418 21.69 11.21 -2.97
N SER A 419 21.22 12.10 -2.11
CA SER A 419 21.53 12.07 -0.68
C SER A 419 20.29 12.56 0.06
N GLU A 420 19.53 11.62 0.64
CA GLU A 420 18.28 11.90 1.34
C GLU A 420 18.22 11.16 2.67
N SER A 421 17.36 11.66 3.55
CA SER A 421 17.12 11.02 4.84
C SER A 421 16.22 9.80 4.65
N GLY A 422 16.65 8.65 5.21
CA GLY A 422 15.86 7.41 5.23
C GLY A 422 15.20 7.14 6.57
N TYR A 423 14.14 6.35 6.53
CA TYR A 423 13.36 5.89 7.69
C TYR A 423 13.26 4.38 7.69
N LEU A 424 13.37 3.77 8.85
CA LEU A 424 13.25 2.32 8.97
C LEU A 424 11.77 1.91 8.97
N PHE A 425 11.40 0.95 8.14
CA PHE A 425 10.07 0.37 8.04
C PHE A 425 10.10 -1.12 8.37
N TYR A 426 9.26 -1.52 9.31
CA TYR A 426 9.10 -2.90 9.77
C TYR A 426 7.73 -3.44 9.36
N PRO A 427 7.63 -4.27 8.33
CA PRO A 427 6.36 -4.82 7.89
C PRO A 427 5.77 -5.88 8.84
N THR A 428 6.57 -6.43 9.76
CA THR A 428 6.21 -7.56 10.63
C THR A 428 6.14 -7.18 12.12
N SER A 429 5.75 -5.93 12.46
CA SER A 429 5.55 -5.56 13.87
C SER A 429 4.21 -6.06 14.39
N GLU A 430 4.22 -6.60 15.62
CA GLU A 430 3.00 -6.99 16.33
C GLU A 430 3.03 -6.55 17.80
N TRP A 431 1.84 -6.32 18.35
CA TRP A 431 1.69 -6.07 19.77
C TRP A 431 1.33 -7.33 20.53
N ILE A 432 2.17 -7.72 21.47
CA ILE A 432 1.87 -8.76 22.45
C ILE A 432 0.92 -8.16 23.49
N LYS A 433 -0.27 -8.78 23.62
CA LYS A 433 -1.40 -8.25 24.41
C LYS A 433 -1.68 -9.14 25.61
N ASN A 434 -2.35 -8.59 26.64
CA ASN A 434 -2.85 -9.38 27.75
C ASN A 434 -3.99 -10.32 27.29
N PRO A 435 -3.85 -11.65 27.39
CA PRO A 435 -4.86 -12.60 26.91
C PRO A 435 -5.98 -12.88 27.92
N ALA A 436 -5.87 -12.44 29.16
CA ALA A 436 -6.81 -12.80 30.23
C ALA A 436 -8.14 -12.04 30.12
N LYS A 437 -9.19 -12.76 29.74
CA LYS A 437 -10.56 -12.21 29.59
C LYS A 437 -11.28 -11.99 30.93
N THR A 438 -10.89 -12.76 31.97
CA THR A 438 -11.56 -12.79 33.28
C THR A 438 -10.57 -12.50 34.41
N GLY A 439 -11.10 -11.96 35.51
CA GLY A 439 -10.28 -11.61 36.67
C GLY A 439 -9.74 -10.19 36.61
N THR A 440 -9.04 -9.79 37.67
CA THR A 440 -8.32 -8.52 37.75
C THR A 440 -6.86 -8.75 37.41
N CYS A 441 -6.37 -8.11 36.34
CA CYS A 441 -5.01 -8.31 35.85
C CYS A 441 -4.11 -7.15 36.23
N TYR A 442 -2.92 -7.45 36.71
CA TYR A 442 -1.89 -6.47 37.05
C TYR A 442 -0.60 -6.79 36.27
N LEU A 443 0.05 -5.77 35.74
CA LEU A 443 1.41 -5.93 35.23
C LEU A 443 2.33 -6.26 36.39
N LYS A 444 2.87 -7.47 36.42
CA LYS A 444 3.75 -7.92 37.49
C LYS A 444 5.19 -7.48 37.25
N GLU A 445 5.66 -7.67 36.05
CA GLU A 445 7.07 -7.44 35.68
C GLU A 445 7.18 -7.28 34.15
N LEU A 446 7.96 -6.31 33.71
CA LEU A 446 8.52 -6.25 32.35
C LEU A 446 9.88 -6.92 32.40
N CYS A 447 10.07 -7.98 31.62
CA CYS A 447 11.28 -8.83 31.64
C CYS A 447 12.32 -8.39 30.61
N VAL A 448 12.00 -7.44 29.78
CA VAL A 448 12.83 -6.92 28.68
C VAL A 448 12.82 -5.39 28.70
N SER A 449 13.73 -4.81 27.94
CA SER A 449 13.84 -3.36 27.75
C SER A 449 13.54 -3.00 26.30
N GLU A 450 13.21 -1.74 26.02
CA GLU A 450 13.12 -1.24 24.64
C GLU A 450 14.47 -1.45 23.92
N TYR A 451 14.39 -1.84 22.67
CA TYR A 451 15.55 -2.18 21.80
C TYR A 451 16.37 -3.38 22.26
N GLU A 452 15.80 -4.25 23.09
CA GLU A 452 16.43 -5.51 23.47
C GLU A 452 16.10 -6.58 22.40
N PRO A 453 17.14 -7.30 21.87
CA PRO A 453 16.90 -8.43 21.00
C PRO A 453 16.34 -9.61 21.80
N VAL A 454 15.33 -10.26 21.26
CA VAL A 454 14.64 -11.37 21.90
C VAL A 454 14.54 -12.56 20.96
N LYS A 455 14.48 -13.75 21.55
CA LYS A 455 14.26 -15.00 20.84
C LYS A 455 12.82 -15.45 20.98
N LYS A 456 12.33 -16.21 20.01
CA LYS A 456 11.02 -16.85 20.08
C LYS A 456 10.85 -17.59 21.41
N ASP A 457 9.67 -17.49 22.00
CA ASP A 457 9.29 -18.05 23.31
C ASP A 457 10.00 -17.42 24.52
N GLN A 458 10.84 -16.39 24.34
CA GLN A 458 11.40 -15.62 25.44
C GLN A 458 10.28 -14.85 26.16
N VAL A 459 10.33 -14.85 27.52
CA VAL A 459 9.36 -14.12 28.34
C VAL A 459 9.63 -12.62 28.25
N LEU A 460 8.64 -11.87 27.77
CA LEU A 460 8.70 -10.42 27.59
C LEU A 460 8.13 -9.68 28.80
N ALA A 461 7.01 -10.19 29.32
CA ALA A 461 6.36 -9.60 30.48
C ALA A 461 5.62 -10.70 31.27
N LYS A 462 5.34 -10.41 32.54
CA LYS A 462 4.52 -11.25 33.40
C LYS A 462 3.30 -10.44 33.85
N VAL A 463 2.12 -11.03 33.72
CA VAL A 463 0.85 -10.48 34.15
C VAL A 463 0.31 -11.35 35.29
N GLU A 464 -0.05 -10.76 36.42
CA GLU A 464 -0.69 -11.47 37.51
C GLU A 464 -2.19 -11.33 37.40
N VAL A 465 -2.88 -12.46 37.22
CA VAL A 465 -4.34 -12.53 37.08
C VAL A 465 -4.94 -13.04 38.38
N ILE A 466 -5.71 -12.20 39.03
CA ILE A 466 -6.45 -12.53 40.25
C ILE A 466 -7.90 -12.81 39.85
N PRO A 467 -8.34 -14.08 39.90
CA PRO A 467 -9.71 -14.43 39.57
C PRO A 467 -10.66 -13.83 40.61
N ASP A 468 -11.93 -13.62 40.24
CA ASP A 468 -12.96 -13.20 41.19
C ASP A 468 -13.25 -14.33 42.18
N GLU A 469 -12.60 -14.26 43.35
CA GLU A 469 -12.76 -15.26 44.41
C GLU A 469 -14.22 -15.43 44.87
N VAL A 470 -15.04 -14.38 44.79
CA VAL A 470 -16.45 -14.46 45.17
C VAL A 470 -17.20 -15.35 44.21
N GLU A 471 -17.01 -15.16 42.91
CA GLU A 471 -17.64 -15.97 41.89
C GLU A 471 -17.08 -17.41 41.85
N VAL A 472 -15.76 -17.56 41.96
CA VAL A 472 -15.10 -18.89 42.08
C VAL A 472 -15.67 -19.67 43.27
N ASN A 473 -15.76 -19.04 44.46
CA ASN A 473 -16.32 -19.68 45.64
C ASN A 473 -17.84 -19.95 45.51
N ARG A 474 -18.55 -19.11 44.79
CA ARG A 474 -19.98 -19.31 44.48
C ARG A 474 -20.17 -20.54 43.59
N LEU A 475 -19.39 -20.70 42.52
CA LEU A 475 -19.44 -21.85 41.64
C LEU A 475 -19.03 -23.14 42.37
N LYS A 476 -17.93 -23.13 43.13
CA LYS A 476 -17.50 -24.28 43.95
C LYS A 476 -18.62 -24.75 44.90
N ARG A 477 -19.31 -23.83 45.58
CA ARG A 477 -20.42 -24.20 46.49
C ARG A 477 -21.64 -24.68 45.71
N LYS A 478 -21.84 -24.27 44.45
CA LYS A 478 -22.91 -24.81 43.62
C LYS A 478 -22.57 -26.23 43.18
N ILE A 479 -21.36 -26.47 42.72
CA ILE A 479 -20.87 -27.79 42.33
C ILE A 479 -20.99 -28.77 43.52
N GLU A 480 -20.52 -28.36 44.69
CA GLU A 480 -20.59 -29.14 45.92
C GLU A 480 -22.04 -29.55 46.27
N ARG A 481 -22.98 -28.61 46.22
CA ARG A 481 -24.43 -28.85 46.42
C ARG A 481 -25.05 -29.79 45.39
N GLU A 482 -24.68 -29.66 44.13
CA GLU A 482 -25.16 -30.54 43.07
C GLU A 482 -24.56 -31.96 43.20
N GLN A 483 -23.29 -32.09 43.66
CA GLN A 483 -22.65 -33.37 43.97
C GLN A 483 -23.27 -34.06 45.19
N GLU A 484 -23.60 -33.32 46.26
CA GLU A 484 -24.34 -33.86 47.43
C GLU A 484 -25.71 -34.41 46.99
N ARG A 485 -26.46 -33.63 46.21
CA ARG A 485 -27.78 -34.09 45.70
C ARG A 485 -27.66 -35.27 44.75
N LEU A 486 -26.61 -35.36 43.96
CA LEU A 486 -26.30 -36.47 43.09
C LEU A 486 -26.03 -37.73 43.94
N SER A 487 -25.25 -37.60 45.02
CA SER A 487 -24.93 -38.70 45.94
C SER A 487 -26.17 -39.23 46.63
N GLU A 488 -27.09 -38.34 47.09
CA GLU A 488 -28.38 -38.72 47.66
C GLU A 488 -29.22 -39.52 46.67
N LEU A 489 -29.32 -39.08 45.42
CA LEU A 489 -30.08 -39.78 44.36
C LEU A 489 -29.50 -41.15 44.01
N ILE A 490 -28.15 -41.29 44.01
CA ILE A 490 -27.41 -42.57 43.78
C ILE A 490 -27.69 -43.52 44.95
N GLU A 491 -27.62 -43.02 46.20
CA GLU A 491 -27.87 -43.83 47.38
C GLU A 491 -29.31 -44.31 47.47
N GLU A 492 -30.27 -43.46 47.09
CA GLU A 492 -31.69 -43.83 46.98
C GLU A 492 -31.96 -44.84 45.88
N LYS A 493 -31.23 -44.82 44.74
CA LYS A 493 -31.32 -45.83 43.67
C LYS A 493 -30.98 -47.23 44.13
N SER A 494 -30.17 -47.38 45.17
CA SER A 494 -29.79 -48.69 45.74
C SER A 494 -30.93 -49.38 46.49
N LYS A 495 -32.06 -48.73 46.77
CA LYS A 495 -33.22 -49.27 47.45
C LYS A 495 -34.19 -49.89 46.42
N ASP A 496 -34.87 -51.01 46.81
CA ASP A 496 -35.76 -51.75 45.93
C ASP A 496 -37.09 -50.97 45.75
N TYR A 497 -37.20 -50.26 44.65
CA TYR A 497 -38.39 -49.48 44.25
C TYR A 497 -38.96 -49.97 42.92
N SER A 498 -40.17 -49.54 42.57
CA SER A 498 -40.77 -49.86 41.28
C SER A 498 -39.90 -49.34 40.11
N GLU A 499 -39.96 -50.03 38.97
CA GLU A 499 -39.22 -49.64 37.72
C GLU A 499 -39.41 -48.17 37.35
N GLU A 500 -40.64 -47.63 37.48
CA GLU A 500 -40.96 -46.24 37.15
C GLU A 500 -40.25 -45.23 38.08
N ILE A 501 -40.12 -45.52 39.36
CA ILE A 501 -39.39 -44.66 40.32
C ILE A 501 -37.89 -44.71 40.03
N ASN A 502 -37.35 -45.88 39.71
CA ASN A 502 -35.94 -46.00 39.35
C ASN A 502 -35.60 -45.27 38.08
N TYR A 503 -36.48 -45.30 37.09
CA TYR A 503 -36.34 -44.53 35.84
C TYR A 503 -36.29 -43.02 36.09
N GLN A 504 -37.25 -42.46 36.84
CA GLN A 504 -37.29 -41.03 37.16
C GLN A 504 -36.00 -40.60 37.93
N ARG A 505 -35.46 -41.48 38.75
CA ARG A 505 -34.20 -41.23 39.43
C ARG A 505 -32.98 -41.25 38.49
N GLU A 506 -32.92 -42.18 37.54
CA GLU A 506 -31.86 -42.21 36.55
C GLU A 506 -31.86 -40.93 35.70
N ARG A 507 -33.02 -40.44 35.31
CA ARG A 507 -33.18 -39.17 34.63
C ARG A 507 -32.70 -38.01 35.49
N ALA A 508 -33.06 -37.98 36.77
CA ALA A 508 -32.56 -36.95 37.70
C ALA A 508 -31.05 -37.00 37.91
N ILE A 509 -30.44 -38.19 37.98
CA ILE A 509 -29.02 -38.42 38.09
C ILE A 509 -28.30 -37.87 36.84
N ARG A 510 -28.78 -38.16 35.62
CA ARG A 510 -28.23 -37.62 34.39
C ARG A 510 -28.27 -36.08 34.36
N ALA A 511 -29.41 -35.47 34.67
CA ALA A 511 -29.58 -34.02 34.71
C ALA A 511 -28.63 -33.35 35.73
N ARG A 512 -28.37 -33.99 36.86
CA ARG A 512 -27.41 -33.48 37.84
C ARG A 512 -25.96 -33.57 37.39
N ASN A 513 -25.57 -34.65 36.72
CA ASN A 513 -24.24 -34.80 36.12
C ASN A 513 -23.97 -33.70 35.09
N GLN A 514 -24.93 -33.41 34.21
CA GLN A 514 -24.85 -32.35 33.24
C GLN A 514 -24.68 -30.98 33.89
N SER A 515 -25.48 -30.68 34.94
CA SER A 515 -25.35 -29.43 35.67
C SER A 515 -23.99 -29.29 36.33
N ILE A 516 -23.42 -30.38 36.86
CA ILE A 516 -22.09 -30.38 37.45
C ILE A 516 -21.01 -30.12 36.39
N GLN A 517 -21.09 -30.77 35.22
CA GLN A 517 -20.15 -30.59 34.13
C GLN A 517 -20.16 -29.14 33.62
N LYS A 518 -21.35 -28.55 33.45
CA LYS A 518 -21.48 -27.15 33.04
C LYS A 518 -20.86 -26.21 34.06
N LEU A 519 -21.18 -26.37 35.33
CA LEU A 519 -20.59 -25.55 36.42
C LEU A 519 -19.09 -25.74 36.54
N GLN A 520 -18.59 -26.94 36.24
CA GLN A 520 -17.13 -27.20 36.22
C GLN A 520 -16.44 -26.46 35.07
N LYS A 521 -17.04 -26.49 33.87
CA LYS A 521 -16.55 -25.71 32.72
C LYS A 521 -16.51 -24.21 33.05
N ASP A 522 -17.60 -23.64 33.60
CA ASP A 522 -17.65 -22.24 34.01
C ASP A 522 -16.55 -21.91 35.03
N LEU A 523 -16.24 -22.82 35.95
CA LEU A 523 -15.17 -22.64 36.94
C LEU A 523 -13.78 -22.72 36.30
N ASP A 524 -13.56 -23.64 35.38
CA ASP A 524 -12.30 -23.84 34.67
C ASP A 524 -12.00 -22.61 33.79
N GLU A 525 -12.99 -22.03 33.13
CA GLU A 525 -12.85 -20.76 32.36
C GLU A 525 -12.44 -19.58 33.25
N LEU A 526 -13.03 -19.44 34.44
CA LEU A 526 -12.67 -18.40 35.40
C LEU A 526 -11.24 -18.55 35.93
N GLN A 527 -10.70 -19.77 35.94
CA GLN A 527 -9.39 -20.11 36.50
C GLN A 527 -8.32 -20.31 35.44
N LEU A 528 -8.65 -20.29 34.15
CA LEU A 528 -7.74 -20.57 33.04
C LEU A 528 -6.44 -19.77 33.06
N TYR A 529 -6.52 -18.48 33.42
CA TYR A 529 -5.39 -17.59 33.53
C TYR A 529 -5.02 -17.24 34.99
N ALA A 530 -5.58 -17.93 35.98
CA ALA A 530 -5.30 -17.62 37.38
C ALA A 530 -3.82 -17.77 37.75
N GLY A 531 -3.26 -16.73 38.38
CA GLY A 531 -1.87 -16.69 38.77
C GLY A 531 -1.01 -15.85 37.82
N VAL A 532 0.20 -16.28 37.55
CA VAL A 532 1.16 -15.55 36.71
C VAL A 532 1.14 -16.08 35.28
N VAL A 533 0.70 -15.22 34.38
CA VAL A 533 0.72 -15.46 32.93
C VAL A 533 1.97 -14.85 32.33
N GLU A 534 2.73 -15.64 31.61
CA GLU A 534 3.93 -15.20 30.88
C GLU A 534 3.55 -14.77 29.45
N LEU A 535 3.82 -13.53 29.11
CA LEU A 535 3.72 -13.03 27.74
C LEU A 535 5.04 -13.30 27.04
N LYS A 536 5.01 -14.06 25.95
CA LYS A 536 6.20 -14.55 25.25
C LYS A 536 6.30 -13.96 23.85
N ALA A 537 7.54 -13.88 23.35
CA ALA A 537 7.83 -13.49 21.99
C ALA A 537 7.29 -14.53 20.99
N SER A 538 6.60 -14.09 19.96
CA SER A 538 6.05 -14.92 18.87
C SER A 538 7.11 -15.33 17.85
N CYS A 539 8.16 -14.52 17.69
CA CYS A 539 9.27 -14.72 16.75
C CYS A 539 10.60 -14.21 17.34
N ASP A 540 11.70 -14.50 16.66
CA ASP A 540 12.97 -13.83 16.89
C ASP A 540 12.86 -12.39 16.39
N GLY A 541 13.32 -11.42 17.18
CA GLY A 541 13.16 -10.03 16.83
C GLY A 541 13.69 -9.06 17.88
N MET A 542 13.17 -7.86 17.86
CA MET A 542 13.55 -6.79 18.77
C MET A 542 12.30 -6.15 19.40
N VAL A 543 12.41 -5.80 20.67
CA VAL A 543 11.40 -5.02 21.39
C VAL A 543 11.47 -3.57 20.92
N MET A 544 10.40 -3.08 20.31
CA MET A 544 10.36 -1.71 19.77
C MET A 544 9.75 -0.71 20.73
N ARG A 545 8.67 -1.10 21.38
CA ARG A 545 7.97 -0.28 22.38
C ARG A 545 7.46 -1.14 23.52
N MET A 546 7.30 -0.53 24.64
CA MET A 546 6.65 -1.13 25.79
C MET A 546 5.50 -0.26 26.26
N THR A 547 4.58 -0.86 27.00
CA THR A 547 3.53 -0.12 27.69
C THR A 547 4.13 0.92 28.65
N GLU A 548 3.46 2.06 28.79
CA GLU A 548 3.81 3.08 29.80
C GLU A 548 3.39 2.66 31.23
N ARG A 549 2.77 1.46 31.37
CA ARG A 549 2.36 0.92 32.67
C ARG A 549 3.56 0.48 33.49
N GLU A 550 3.53 0.77 34.77
CA GLU A 550 4.52 0.31 35.74
C GLU A 550 4.09 -1.01 36.40
N ALA A 551 5.04 -1.72 36.98
CA ALA A 551 4.76 -2.92 37.76
C ALA A 551 3.79 -2.60 38.92
N GLY A 552 2.67 -3.31 38.97
CA GLY A 552 1.55 -3.10 39.90
C GLY A 552 0.35 -2.37 39.28
N ASP A 553 0.45 -1.82 38.07
CA ASP A 553 -0.66 -1.19 37.40
C ASP A 553 -1.66 -2.20 36.82
N LEU A 554 -2.93 -1.79 36.77
CA LEU A 554 -4.00 -2.55 36.15
C LEU A 554 -3.82 -2.59 34.64
N ILE A 555 -3.99 -3.81 34.07
CA ILE A 555 -3.97 -4.03 32.61
C ILE A 555 -5.28 -4.68 32.19
N GLY A 556 -5.96 -4.11 31.19
CA GLY A 556 -7.18 -4.65 30.61
C GLY A 556 -6.96 -5.85 29.69
N TYR A 557 -8.03 -6.61 29.41
CA TYR A 557 -8.03 -7.60 28.36
C TYR A 557 -7.71 -6.99 27.00
N GLY A 558 -6.79 -7.58 26.24
CA GLY A 558 -6.38 -7.06 24.94
C GLY A 558 -5.50 -5.80 24.99
N GLU A 559 -5.16 -5.30 26.19
CA GLU A 559 -4.26 -4.15 26.34
C GLU A 559 -2.86 -4.52 25.85
N GLN A 560 -2.27 -3.63 25.04
CA GLN A 560 -0.95 -3.76 24.43
C GLN A 560 0.14 -3.63 25.48
N VAL A 561 1.06 -4.60 25.56
CA VAL A 561 2.13 -4.64 26.57
C VAL A 561 3.50 -4.44 25.96
N VAL A 562 3.84 -5.19 24.91
CA VAL A 562 5.13 -5.12 24.22
C VAL A 562 4.91 -5.15 22.74
N GLU A 563 5.50 -4.21 22.01
CA GLU A 563 5.58 -4.25 20.53
C GLU A 563 6.86 -4.98 20.14
N LEU A 564 6.70 -6.09 19.45
CA LEU A 564 7.77 -6.91 18.92
C LEU A 564 7.88 -6.69 17.41
N CYS A 565 9.09 -6.47 16.92
CA CYS A 565 9.40 -6.42 15.49
C CYS A 565 10.26 -7.63 15.13
N GLY A 566 9.85 -8.40 14.12
CA GLY A 566 10.65 -9.50 13.59
C GLY A 566 11.89 -8.96 12.86
N SER A 567 13.06 -9.57 13.10
CA SER A 567 14.34 -9.16 12.50
C SER A 567 14.52 -9.62 11.05
N GLU A 568 13.63 -10.47 10.54
CA GLU A 568 13.84 -11.13 9.25
C GLU A 568 13.75 -10.16 8.06
N ARG A 569 13.01 -9.05 8.17
CA ARG A 569 12.72 -8.15 7.04
C ARG A 569 12.51 -6.72 7.49
N CYS A 570 13.43 -5.85 7.12
CA CYS A 570 13.33 -4.41 7.26
C CYS A 570 13.63 -3.71 5.94
N TYR A 571 13.07 -2.53 5.79
CA TYR A 571 13.34 -1.66 4.65
C TYR A 571 13.73 -0.27 5.14
N ILE A 572 14.52 0.43 4.35
CA ILE A 572 14.66 1.87 4.49
C ILE A 572 13.72 2.54 3.49
N LEU A 573 12.82 3.36 4.01
CA LEU A 573 11.98 4.28 3.24
C LEU A 573 12.79 5.54 2.97
N VAL A 574 12.84 5.95 1.73
CA VAL A 574 13.50 7.18 1.30
C VAL A 574 12.53 7.99 0.44
N GLU A 575 12.43 9.29 0.68
CA GLU A 575 11.61 10.18 -0.13
C GLU A 575 12.26 10.40 -1.50
N ASP A 576 11.52 10.09 -2.57
CA ASP A 576 11.98 10.24 -3.96
C ASP A 576 10.86 10.75 -4.88
N ASP A 577 10.36 11.95 -4.60
CA ASP A 577 9.29 12.59 -5.37
C ASP A 577 9.68 12.85 -6.84
N GLN A 578 10.98 12.91 -7.13
CA GLN A 578 11.51 13.19 -8.46
C GLN A 578 11.84 11.95 -9.28
N ASN A 579 11.57 10.75 -8.76
CA ASN A 579 11.90 9.46 -9.40
C ASN A 579 13.36 9.41 -9.86
N ARG A 580 14.30 9.71 -8.95
CA ARG A 580 15.75 9.71 -9.22
C ARG A 580 16.34 8.31 -9.12
N LEU A 581 15.77 7.47 -8.24
CA LEU A 581 16.21 6.09 -8.03
C LEU A 581 15.68 5.16 -9.09
N THR A 582 16.44 4.14 -9.45
CA THR A 582 16.03 3.07 -10.35
C THR A 582 15.94 1.74 -9.58
N TYR A 583 15.07 0.84 -10.02
CA TYR A 583 14.95 -0.50 -9.46
C TYR A 583 16.28 -1.26 -9.60
N GLY A 584 16.72 -1.91 -8.51
CA GLY A 584 17.99 -2.62 -8.46
C GLY A 584 19.22 -1.74 -8.22
N ASN A 585 19.07 -0.41 -8.08
CA ASN A 585 20.21 0.44 -7.69
C ASN A 585 20.77 0.00 -6.34
N LYS A 586 22.10 -0.09 -6.27
CA LYS A 586 22.83 -0.21 -5.00
C LYS A 586 22.97 1.16 -4.37
N VAL A 587 22.72 1.24 -3.07
CA VAL A 587 22.79 2.46 -2.29
C VAL A 587 23.65 2.25 -1.05
N THR A 588 24.33 3.30 -0.61
CA THR A 588 25.04 3.31 0.67
C THR A 588 24.17 3.95 1.72
N ILE A 589 23.93 3.25 2.81
CA ILE A 589 23.12 3.72 3.94
C ILE A 589 24.08 4.01 5.09
N THR A 590 24.13 5.28 5.50
CA THR A 590 24.94 5.73 6.65
C THR A 590 24.03 5.99 7.85
N TYR A 591 24.38 5.45 9.02
CA TYR A 591 23.69 5.71 10.27
C TYR A 591 24.68 5.92 11.42
N LYS A 592 24.19 6.49 12.52
CA LYS A 592 24.98 6.72 13.73
C LYS A 592 24.53 5.81 14.86
N ASP A 593 25.48 5.18 15.53
CA ASP A 593 25.20 4.46 16.77
C ASP A 593 25.00 5.41 17.97
N LEU A 594 24.69 4.85 19.14
CA LEU A 594 24.54 5.61 20.40
C LEU A 594 25.80 6.37 20.80
N SER A 595 26.97 5.97 20.31
CA SER A 595 28.27 6.63 20.54
C SER A 595 28.55 7.74 19.51
N ALA A 596 27.60 8.05 18.64
CA ALA A 596 27.69 8.97 17.52
C ALA A 596 28.75 8.59 16.45
N MET A 597 29.17 7.32 16.41
CA MET A 597 30.03 6.79 15.35
C MET A 597 29.21 6.46 14.11
N ASN A 598 29.75 6.79 12.93
CA ASN A 598 29.12 6.47 11.66
C ASN A 598 29.39 5.01 11.30
N HIS A 599 28.36 4.34 10.86
CA HIS A 599 28.36 3.02 10.25
C HIS A 599 27.76 3.10 8.86
N THR A 600 28.18 2.23 7.97
CA THR A 600 27.67 2.16 6.60
C THR A 600 27.27 0.74 6.28
N VAL A 601 26.11 0.58 5.63
CA VAL A 601 25.64 -0.70 5.09
C VAL A 601 25.21 -0.48 3.64
N GLU A 602 25.21 -1.54 2.85
CA GLU A 602 24.71 -1.52 1.49
C GLU A 602 23.22 -1.93 1.47
N GLY A 603 22.46 -1.31 0.58
CA GLY A 603 21.07 -1.67 0.30
C GLY A 603 20.79 -1.72 -1.19
N GLU A 604 19.65 -2.29 -1.54
CA GLU A 604 19.17 -2.37 -2.91
C GLU A 604 17.75 -1.80 -3.03
N VAL A 605 17.54 -0.95 -4.03
CA VAL A 605 16.21 -0.36 -4.31
C VAL A 605 15.29 -1.43 -4.86
N VAL A 606 14.25 -1.78 -4.09
CA VAL A 606 13.27 -2.83 -4.45
C VAL A 606 11.91 -2.28 -4.89
N THR A 607 11.62 -1.02 -4.60
CA THR A 607 10.51 -0.29 -5.22
C THR A 607 10.91 1.15 -5.47
N VAL A 608 10.36 1.76 -6.51
CA VAL A 608 10.51 3.19 -6.80
C VAL A 608 9.13 3.84 -6.90
N ASN A 609 9.08 5.13 -6.58
CA ASN A 609 7.85 5.89 -6.75
C ASN A 609 7.42 5.89 -8.22
N GLY A 610 6.10 5.89 -8.49
CA GLY A 610 5.55 5.95 -9.85
C GLY A 610 5.42 4.62 -10.59
N MET A 611 5.77 3.46 -10.00
CA MET A 611 5.49 2.15 -10.61
C MET A 611 4.00 1.79 -10.61
N SER A 612 3.22 2.27 -9.64
CA SER A 612 1.78 2.04 -9.53
C SER A 612 0.97 2.84 -10.55
N LEU A 613 -0.27 2.40 -10.79
CA LEU A 613 -1.26 3.11 -11.62
C LEU A 613 -2.15 4.03 -10.77
N SER A 614 -2.41 3.64 -9.53
CA SER A 614 -3.26 4.39 -8.59
C SER A 614 -2.44 5.34 -7.72
N SER A 615 -3.03 6.48 -7.39
CA SER A 615 -2.45 7.44 -6.44
C SER A 615 -2.35 6.89 -5.01
N GLU A 616 -3.12 5.86 -4.69
CA GLU A 616 -3.14 5.22 -3.36
C GLU A 616 -1.84 4.48 -3.05
N LEU A 617 -1.19 3.91 -4.08
CA LEU A 617 0.10 3.24 -3.98
C LEU A 617 1.29 4.16 -4.31
N ALA A 618 1.04 5.38 -4.77
CA ALA A 618 2.06 6.39 -5.01
C ALA A 618 2.44 7.06 -3.68
N THR A 619 3.23 6.37 -2.88
CA THR A 619 3.57 6.81 -1.51
C THR A 619 4.56 7.97 -1.45
N GLY A 620 5.20 8.33 -2.57
CA GLY A 620 6.31 9.29 -2.61
C GLY A 620 7.65 8.72 -2.11
N TYR A 621 7.66 7.46 -1.68
CA TYR A 621 8.85 6.79 -1.15
C TYR A 621 9.35 5.68 -2.07
N ALA A 622 10.66 5.52 -2.11
CA ALA A 622 11.33 4.31 -2.56
C ALA A 622 11.63 3.43 -1.34
N LEU A 623 11.53 2.11 -1.53
CA LEU A 623 11.94 1.14 -0.51
C LEU A 623 13.26 0.51 -0.88
N ILE A 624 14.13 0.44 0.11
CA ILE A 624 15.45 -0.14 -0.01
C ILE A 624 15.52 -1.36 0.91
N SER A 625 15.78 -2.52 0.35
CA SER A 625 16.03 -3.73 1.13
C SER A 625 17.44 -3.69 1.71
N ILE A 626 17.57 -4.24 2.92
CA ILE A 626 18.83 -4.40 3.64
C ILE A 626 19.01 -5.88 3.92
N ASP A 627 20.26 -6.34 3.94
CA ASP A 627 20.56 -7.71 4.35
C ASP A 627 20.08 -7.95 5.80
N PRO A 628 19.35 -9.04 6.07
CA PRO A 628 18.87 -9.37 7.43
C PRO A 628 19.96 -9.38 8.51
N GLU A 629 21.19 -9.78 8.17
CA GLU A 629 22.31 -9.76 9.12
C GLU A 629 22.72 -8.34 9.52
N GLU A 630 22.59 -7.38 8.60
CA GLU A 630 22.84 -5.96 8.86
C GLU A 630 21.71 -5.30 9.65
N VAL A 631 20.47 -5.79 9.50
CA VAL A 631 19.31 -5.30 10.26
C VAL A 631 19.53 -5.43 11.75
N GLU A 632 20.00 -6.59 12.22
CA GLU A 632 20.30 -6.82 13.65
C GLU A 632 21.35 -5.80 14.15
N SER A 633 22.39 -5.53 13.37
CA SER A 633 23.42 -4.55 13.69
C SER A 633 22.85 -3.11 13.79
N ILE A 634 21.97 -2.73 12.87
CA ILE A 634 21.30 -1.43 12.87
C ILE A 634 20.42 -1.29 14.13
N LEU A 635 19.64 -2.32 14.45
CA LEU A 635 18.74 -2.30 15.60
C LEU A 635 19.51 -2.24 16.92
N MET A 636 20.58 -3.04 17.03
CA MET A 636 21.47 -3.08 18.21
C MET A 636 22.23 -1.75 18.42
N SER A 637 22.45 -0.99 17.36
CA SER A 637 23.13 0.30 17.46
C SER A 637 22.34 1.38 18.22
N GLY A 638 21.07 1.09 18.58
CA GLY A 638 20.17 2.04 19.23
C GLY A 638 19.81 3.24 18.37
N SER A 639 20.12 3.19 17.06
CA SER A 639 19.79 4.26 16.11
C SER A 639 18.26 4.39 15.88
N GLY A 640 17.45 3.57 16.58
CA GLY A 640 15.99 3.48 16.51
C GLY A 640 15.21 4.39 17.44
N GLN A 641 15.74 5.45 18.02
CA GLN A 641 14.98 6.29 18.94
C GLN A 641 13.78 6.96 18.28
N MET A 642 12.60 6.64 18.81
CA MET A 642 11.31 7.13 18.37
C MET A 642 11.03 8.59 18.76
N SER A 643 10.36 9.31 17.88
CA SER A 643 9.54 10.45 18.28
C SER A 643 8.06 10.12 17.99
N GLY A 644 7.22 10.26 18.97
CA GLY A 644 5.81 9.99 19.20
C GLY A 644 4.75 9.99 18.08
N SER A 645 5.06 9.65 16.85
CA SER A 645 4.10 9.63 15.76
C SER A 645 4.18 8.39 14.84
N GLY A 646 4.66 7.25 15.34
CA GLY A 646 4.62 5.97 14.61
C GLY A 646 5.65 5.80 13.48
N TRP A 647 6.33 6.83 13.07
CA TRP A 647 7.41 6.77 12.10
C TRP A 647 8.75 6.84 12.82
N TYR A 648 9.58 5.83 12.66
CA TYR A 648 10.91 5.74 13.27
C TYR A 648 11.84 6.73 12.60
N ARG A 649 12.07 7.88 13.23
CA ARG A 649 13.01 8.90 12.74
C ARG A 649 14.43 8.51 13.12
N ASN A 650 14.94 7.43 12.55
CA ASN A 650 16.37 7.26 12.50
C ASN A 650 16.92 8.17 11.41
N ARG A 651 18.02 8.80 11.74
CA ARG A 651 18.76 9.60 10.74
C ARG A 651 19.64 8.65 9.93
N PHE A 652 19.00 7.87 9.07
CA PHE A 652 19.71 7.23 7.99
C PHE A 652 19.95 8.27 6.90
N THR A 653 21.14 8.28 6.34
CA THR A 653 21.41 9.01 5.10
C THR A 653 21.61 7.97 4.01
N VAL A 654 20.84 8.05 2.96
CA VAL A 654 20.92 7.16 1.80
C VAL A 654 21.58 7.92 0.69
N GLU A 655 22.70 7.38 0.19
CA GLU A 655 23.54 8.02 -0.83
C GLU A 655 23.78 7.07 -2.00
N THR A 656 23.67 7.59 -3.21
CA THR A 656 24.04 6.87 -4.43
C THR A 656 24.21 7.85 -5.59
N ASP A 657 24.98 7.45 -6.58
CA ASP A 657 25.00 8.13 -7.88
C ASP A 657 23.73 7.76 -8.66
N VAL A 658 23.01 8.75 -9.16
CA VAL A 658 21.80 8.57 -9.95
C VAL A 658 21.97 9.18 -11.34
N ARG A 659 21.26 8.62 -12.31
CA ARG A 659 21.28 9.07 -13.71
C ARG A 659 22.72 9.20 -14.22
N VAL A 660 23.53 8.19 -13.94
CA VAL A 660 24.91 8.12 -14.40
C VAL A 660 24.94 7.95 -15.91
N MET A 661 25.51 8.92 -16.60
CA MET A 661 25.68 8.90 -18.05
C MET A 661 27.16 9.03 -18.37
N GLU A 662 27.66 8.09 -19.15
CA GLU A 662 29.02 8.09 -19.61
C GLU A 662 29.07 8.41 -21.10
N ASP A 663 30.20 9.00 -21.53
CA ASP A 663 30.45 9.34 -22.94
C ASP A 663 29.39 10.24 -23.59
N VAL A 664 28.81 11.18 -22.82
CA VAL A 664 27.81 12.15 -23.27
C VAL A 664 28.43 13.53 -23.49
N ILE A 665 27.85 14.35 -24.38
CA ILE A 665 28.30 15.70 -24.64
C ILE A 665 27.91 16.59 -23.46
N LEU A 666 28.93 17.17 -22.79
CA LEU A 666 28.79 18.05 -21.63
C LEU A 666 28.54 19.49 -22.05
N VAL A 667 27.43 20.06 -21.62
CA VAL A 667 27.04 21.45 -21.91
C VAL A 667 27.00 22.24 -20.60
N PRO A 668 27.94 23.15 -20.33
CA PRO A 668 27.91 23.96 -19.11
C PRO A 668 26.56 24.70 -18.95
N LYS A 669 26.00 24.65 -17.76
CA LYS A 669 24.70 25.33 -17.46
C LYS A 669 24.83 26.85 -17.72
N THR A 670 26.00 27.44 -17.55
CA THR A 670 26.28 28.86 -17.81
C THR A 670 26.16 29.24 -19.29
N ALA A 671 26.28 28.29 -20.21
CA ALA A 671 26.13 28.50 -21.64
C ALA A 671 24.72 28.28 -22.16
N VAL A 672 23.86 27.67 -21.33
CA VAL A 672 22.51 27.25 -21.76
C VAL A 672 21.51 28.37 -21.54
N LYS A 673 20.69 28.61 -22.54
CA LYS A 673 19.51 29.50 -22.48
C LYS A 673 18.25 28.70 -22.77
N GLN A 674 17.17 29.11 -22.13
CA GLN A 674 15.85 28.54 -22.34
C GLN A 674 14.90 29.62 -22.87
N LYS A 675 14.19 29.32 -23.93
CA LYS A 675 13.16 30.19 -24.49
C LYS A 675 12.04 29.33 -25.09
N ASP A 676 10.81 29.70 -24.82
CA ASP A 676 9.62 29.02 -25.30
C ASP A 676 9.65 27.49 -25.12
N GLY A 677 10.21 27.01 -23.97
CA GLY A 677 10.35 25.59 -23.65
C GLY A 677 11.55 24.88 -24.28
N SER A 678 12.27 25.53 -25.21
CA SER A 678 13.43 24.95 -25.88
C SER A 678 14.75 25.37 -25.23
N TYR A 679 15.73 24.47 -25.22
CA TYR A 679 17.09 24.72 -24.74
C TYR A 679 18.02 24.96 -25.92
N TYR A 680 18.94 25.93 -25.78
CA TYR A 680 19.89 26.29 -26.81
C TYR A 680 21.20 26.84 -26.25
N VAL A 681 22.22 26.74 -27.06
CA VAL A 681 23.54 27.33 -26.82
C VAL A 681 23.96 28.21 -28.01
N ARG A 682 24.84 29.14 -27.77
CA ARG A 682 25.47 29.93 -28.85
C ARG A 682 26.75 29.23 -29.30
N VAL A 683 26.77 28.77 -30.54
CA VAL A 683 27.91 28.09 -31.16
C VAL A 683 28.67 29.06 -32.01
N LYS A 684 30.00 29.15 -31.81
CA LYS A 684 30.90 29.96 -32.59
C LYS A 684 31.45 29.13 -33.75
N SER A 685 31.38 29.64 -34.97
CA SER A 685 31.95 29.10 -36.18
C SER A 685 32.80 30.13 -36.90
N GLU A 686 33.45 29.73 -38.00
CA GLU A 686 34.20 30.66 -38.84
C GLU A 686 33.32 31.78 -39.41
N ASP A 687 32.05 31.49 -39.66
CA ASP A 687 31.07 32.41 -40.24
C ASP A 687 30.36 33.32 -39.22
N GLY A 688 30.63 33.11 -37.91
CA GLY A 688 30.01 33.91 -36.84
C GLY A 688 29.46 33.06 -35.69
N ILE A 689 28.59 33.63 -34.88
CA ILE A 689 27.93 32.98 -33.76
C ILE A 689 26.49 32.64 -34.14
N SER A 690 26.13 31.36 -34.04
CA SER A 690 24.76 30.90 -34.31
C SER A 690 24.16 30.25 -33.06
N TYR A 691 22.82 30.33 -32.93
CA TYR A 691 22.09 29.60 -31.89
C TYR A 691 21.83 28.18 -32.38
N VAL A 692 22.12 27.23 -31.52
CA VAL A 692 21.84 25.82 -31.80
C VAL A 692 20.95 25.28 -30.68
N SER A 693 19.76 24.83 -31.04
CA SER A 693 18.87 24.14 -30.10
C SER A 693 19.38 22.72 -29.83
N PHE A 694 19.13 22.24 -28.63
CA PHE A 694 19.46 20.89 -28.25
C PHE A 694 18.40 20.33 -27.31
N VAL A 695 18.30 19.02 -27.26
CA VAL A 695 17.46 18.31 -26.30
C VAL A 695 18.36 17.90 -25.13
N PRO A 696 18.12 18.44 -23.93
CA PRO A 696 18.83 17.99 -22.74
C PRO A 696 18.29 16.62 -22.33
N GLY A 697 19.16 15.67 -22.08
CA GLY A 697 18.79 14.38 -21.49
C GLY A 697 18.66 14.46 -19.96
N GLY A 698 19.42 15.39 -19.34
CA GLY A 698 19.41 15.66 -17.91
C GLY A 698 20.57 16.56 -17.50
N SER A 699 20.87 16.69 -16.20
CA SER A 699 21.96 17.56 -15.72
C SER A 699 22.53 17.10 -14.38
N ASP A 700 23.82 17.43 -14.16
CA ASP A 700 24.45 17.48 -12.84
C ASP A 700 24.42 18.92 -12.27
N LEU A 701 25.22 19.19 -11.26
CA LEU A 701 25.34 20.53 -10.66
C LEU A 701 25.86 21.59 -11.67
N SER A 702 26.69 21.20 -12.60
CA SER A 702 27.48 22.13 -13.47
C SER A 702 27.08 22.06 -14.94
N ASN A 703 26.64 20.91 -15.42
CA ASN A 703 26.42 20.66 -16.83
C ASN A 703 25.02 20.07 -17.10
N PHE A 704 24.52 20.35 -18.28
CA PHE A 704 23.56 19.46 -18.94
C PHE A 704 24.34 18.45 -19.79
N TRP A 705 23.73 17.28 -20.10
CA TRP A 705 24.20 16.53 -21.25
C TRP A 705 23.23 16.72 -22.42
N ALA A 706 23.76 16.78 -23.62
CA ALA A 706 22.96 16.89 -24.83
C ALA A 706 22.59 15.52 -25.35
N ALA A 707 21.30 15.20 -25.32
CA ALA A 707 20.77 13.97 -25.92
C ALA A 707 20.73 14.06 -27.45
N ALA A 708 20.47 15.24 -27.98
CA ALA A 708 20.46 15.51 -29.42
C ALA A 708 20.75 16.99 -29.71
N GLY A 709 21.15 17.30 -30.94
CA GLY A 709 21.31 18.68 -31.44
C GLY A 709 22.74 19.23 -31.39
N LEU A 710 23.63 18.68 -30.56
CA LEU A 710 25.00 19.13 -30.44
C LEU A 710 26.01 18.03 -30.84
N LYS A 711 27.21 18.43 -31.21
CA LYS A 711 28.29 17.52 -31.56
C LYS A 711 29.56 17.88 -30.75
N GLU A 712 30.35 16.84 -30.49
CA GLU A 712 31.71 17.04 -29.93
C GLU A 712 32.54 17.96 -30.80
N GLY A 713 33.36 18.77 -30.16
CA GLY A 713 34.25 19.74 -30.86
C GLY A 713 33.60 21.08 -31.18
N MET A 714 32.28 21.25 -31.02
CA MET A 714 31.64 22.54 -31.18
C MET A 714 32.17 23.55 -30.13
N GLU A 715 32.50 24.75 -30.55
CA GLU A 715 32.91 25.85 -29.68
C GLU A 715 31.68 26.66 -29.26
N ILE A 716 31.35 26.66 -27.98
CA ILE A 716 30.18 27.37 -27.44
C ILE A 716 30.62 28.60 -26.64
N CYS A 717 29.78 29.64 -26.65
CA CYS A 717 30.02 30.85 -25.86
C CYS A 717 29.46 30.62 -24.42
N LEU A 718 30.28 30.98 -23.43
CA LEU A 718 29.85 31.05 -22.04
C LEU A 718 29.26 32.42 -21.75
N ASP A 719 28.14 32.48 -21.01
CA ASP A 719 27.51 33.76 -20.62
C ASP A 719 28.09 34.37 -19.35
#